data_f1d949e9c20fc07a62c2b74a53bb7e50
#
_entry.id   f1d949e9c20fc07a62c2b74a53bb7e50
#
_cell.length_a   1.000
_cell.length_b   1.000
_cell.length_c   1.000
_cell.angle_alpha   90.00
_cell.angle_beta   90.00
_cell.angle_gamma   90.00
#
_symmetry.space_group_name_H-M   'P 1'
#
loop_
_entity.id
_entity.type
_entity.pdbx_description
1 polymer ?
#
loop_
_entity_poly.entity_id
_entity_poly.type
_entity_poly.pdbx_seq_one_letter_code
_entity_poly.pdbx_strand_id
1 'polypeptide(L)'
;MNDKIVIRGARENNLKNIDLTIPRDKLVVFTGLSGSGKSSLAFDTIYAEGQRRYVESLSSYARQFLGQMDKPDVDAIDGLSPAISIDQKTTSKNPRSTVGTVTEIYDYLRLLWARVGVPHCPKCGKEIARQTIDQIVDRVEALGEGTRFIVLSPVVRAKKGEHVKVFEDARKGGFARVRVDGILYDLTEEIKLEKNKKHNIELVVDRLVLKEGLRRRLTDSIETACSHSGGLVIIELPSTKEELSFSQNYACEDCGISLSEMEPRMFSFNNPAGACSACTGLGFQLVADPALVIPDPSKSVLDGAIQVSGWQSARTDSVFRMYFEALAKKYHFDLNVPFAQLSQEAKDVILYGTKGEKLRMTYNRGNGMGVLEQPFEGIMNNITRRYRETQSDAARKELEECMSSAPCPQCGGDRLSDIARAVTVGGIGIMDFCRMSVADGLKFMENLHLEGNMATVAEQIVREIVSRLKFLTDVGLSYLTLSRAAGTLSGGESQRIRLATQIGSSLMGVLYILDEPSIGLHQRDNDKLLGTLKHLRDLGNTLIVVEHDEDTMRAADFIVDVGPGAGSHGGEIVEAGTMEQIMNNPRSITGQYLSGVKRIPVPTSRRSGNGKALSISGAAENNLKDVDVTIPLGTLTCVTGVSGSGKSSLVNEVLNKTLLGKLNHARTRPGACKCVTGMEHLDKVIDIDQSPIGRTPRSNPATYTGLFNDIRDLFASTNDAKIRGYGPGRFSFNVKGGRCEACSGDGLVKIEMHFLADVYVPCEVCRGARYNRETLEVLYKGKNISQVLDMTAEEAVDFFENLPKIRRKAQTMVEVGLGYVKLGQSSTTLSGGEAQRVKLATELARTSTGKTIYILDEPTTGLHAADVHKLIEVLQQLVDAGNTVLVIEHNLDVIKTADHIIDLGPEGGDGGGYVVASGTPEEVAQVEGSYTGQYLKQYL
;
A
#
# COMPACT_ATOMS: atom_id res chain seq x y z
N MET A 1 19.76 5.17 39.45
CA MET A 1 18.70 4.98 38.42
C MET A 1 18.11 3.60 38.64
N ASN A 2 16.80 3.43 38.46
CA ASN A 2 16.21 2.09 38.57
C ASN A 2 16.68 1.26 37.38
N ASP A 3 17.44 0.20 37.59
CA ASP A 3 17.97 -0.69 36.54
C ASP A 3 16.93 -1.73 36.09
N LYS A 4 15.69 -1.58 36.56
CA LYS A 4 14.60 -2.55 36.32
C LYS A 4 13.27 -1.82 36.10
N ILE A 5 12.40 -2.42 35.29
CA ILE A 5 10.98 -2.11 35.18
C ILE A 5 10.23 -3.13 36.04
N VAL A 6 9.44 -2.67 36.98
CA VAL A 6 8.71 -3.53 37.94
C VAL A 6 7.20 -3.31 37.69
N ILE A 7 6.54 -4.38 37.29
CA ILE A 7 5.10 -4.44 37.01
C ILE A 7 4.44 -5.17 38.18
N ARG A 8 3.34 -4.64 38.69
CA ARG A 8 2.58 -5.24 39.78
C ARG A 8 1.11 -5.28 39.45
N GLY A 9 0.49 -6.45 39.55
CA GLY A 9 -0.93 -6.64 39.45
C GLY A 9 -1.51 -6.33 38.05
N ALA A 10 -0.84 -6.75 36.97
CA ALA A 10 -1.40 -6.57 35.62
C ALA A 10 -2.56 -7.55 35.36
N ARG A 11 -3.74 -7.00 34.99
CA ARG A 11 -5.00 -7.75 34.81
C ARG A 11 -5.70 -7.43 33.49
N GLU A 12 -5.03 -6.74 32.57
CA GLU A 12 -5.61 -6.36 31.30
C GLU A 12 -5.99 -7.59 30.45
N ASN A 13 -7.18 -7.61 29.84
CA ASN A 13 -7.70 -8.70 29.03
C ASN A 13 -7.70 -10.07 29.76
N ASN A 14 -6.83 -11.00 29.35
CA ASN A 14 -6.72 -12.35 29.92
C ASN A 14 -5.61 -12.49 30.97
N LEU A 15 -4.91 -11.42 31.33
CA LEU A 15 -3.81 -11.45 32.31
C LEU A 15 -4.34 -11.75 33.72
N LYS A 16 -3.69 -12.67 34.44
CA LYS A 16 -4.10 -13.17 35.75
C LYS A 16 -3.26 -12.55 36.88
N ASN A 17 -3.42 -11.24 37.10
CA ASN A 17 -2.75 -10.50 38.17
C ASN A 17 -1.21 -10.70 38.17
N ILE A 18 -0.60 -10.38 37.06
CA ILE A 18 0.84 -10.62 36.83
C ILE A 18 1.72 -9.64 37.58
N ASP A 19 2.68 -10.18 38.33
CA ASP A 19 3.85 -9.47 38.86
C ASP A 19 5.08 -9.85 38.04
N LEU A 20 5.80 -8.88 37.46
CA LEU A 20 6.93 -9.10 36.58
C LEU A 20 7.99 -8.04 36.78
N THR A 21 9.27 -8.49 36.83
CA THR A 21 10.44 -7.60 36.86
C THR A 21 11.30 -7.85 35.63
N ILE A 22 11.52 -6.85 34.79
CA ILE A 22 12.37 -6.93 33.61
C ILE A 22 13.55 -5.97 33.72
N PRO A 23 14.73 -6.35 33.20
CA PRO A 23 15.91 -5.50 33.23
C PRO A 23 15.76 -4.36 32.20
N ARG A 24 16.34 -3.17 32.51
CA ARG A 24 16.45 -2.07 31.54
C ARG A 24 17.73 -2.20 30.72
N ASP A 25 17.74 -1.46 29.60
CA ASP A 25 18.86 -1.37 28.65
C ASP A 25 19.26 -2.76 28.13
N LYS A 26 18.25 -3.60 27.90
CA LYS A 26 18.34 -4.98 27.43
C LYS A 26 17.35 -5.25 26.30
N LEU A 27 17.68 -6.29 25.51
CA LEU A 27 16.76 -6.90 24.56
C LEU A 27 15.93 -7.97 25.29
N VAL A 28 14.67 -7.68 25.52
CA VAL A 28 13.72 -8.55 26.22
C VAL A 28 12.73 -9.11 25.22
N VAL A 29 12.58 -10.43 25.17
CA VAL A 29 11.62 -11.10 24.28
C VAL A 29 10.44 -11.62 25.09
N PHE A 30 9.21 -11.27 24.66
CA PHE A 30 7.97 -11.85 25.16
C PHE A 30 7.51 -12.94 24.20
N THR A 31 7.46 -14.17 24.65
CA THR A 31 7.08 -15.35 23.88
C THR A 31 5.96 -16.14 24.52
N GLY A 32 5.46 -17.19 23.87
CA GLY A 32 4.36 -18.04 24.31
C GLY A 32 3.32 -18.27 23.22
N LEU A 33 2.32 -19.10 23.46
CA LEU A 33 1.28 -19.47 22.51
C LEU A 33 0.51 -18.25 21.97
N SER A 34 -0.07 -18.38 20.77
CA SER A 34 -1.01 -17.37 20.24
C SER A 34 -2.20 -17.21 21.20
N GLY A 35 -2.56 -15.95 21.54
CA GLY A 35 -3.61 -15.67 22.53
C GLY A 35 -3.24 -15.90 23.99
N SER A 36 -1.98 -16.12 24.34
CA SER A 36 -1.53 -16.31 25.73
C SER A 36 -1.51 -15.03 26.57
N GLY A 37 -1.59 -13.84 25.98
CA GLY A 37 -1.59 -12.55 26.69
C GLY A 37 -0.32 -11.70 26.48
N LYS A 38 0.59 -12.11 25.59
CA LYS A 38 1.83 -11.36 25.28
C LYS A 38 1.56 -9.91 24.88
N SER A 39 0.71 -9.73 23.90
CA SER A 39 0.38 -8.38 23.39
C SER A 39 -0.40 -7.57 24.42
N SER A 40 -1.25 -8.20 25.23
CA SER A 40 -1.92 -7.54 26.36
C SER A 40 -0.94 -7.02 27.40
N LEU A 41 0.12 -7.76 27.68
CA LEU A 41 1.16 -7.33 28.62
C LEU A 41 2.02 -6.22 27.99
N ALA A 42 2.49 -6.42 26.75
CA ALA A 42 3.42 -5.50 26.10
C ALA A 42 2.75 -4.17 25.67
N PHE A 43 1.62 -4.25 24.97
CA PHE A 43 0.97 -3.08 24.37
C PHE A 43 -0.14 -2.51 25.23
N ASP A 44 -1.11 -3.33 25.66
CA ASP A 44 -2.28 -2.86 26.40
C ASP A 44 -1.94 -2.48 27.84
N THR A 45 -0.81 -2.99 28.40
CA THR A 45 -0.38 -2.67 29.78
C THR A 45 0.86 -1.77 29.79
N ILE A 46 2.02 -2.25 29.35
CA ILE A 46 3.31 -1.52 29.51
C ILE A 46 3.35 -0.28 28.63
N TYR A 47 3.04 -0.42 27.33
CA TYR A 47 3.03 0.72 26.40
C TYR A 47 1.95 1.72 26.76
N ALA A 48 0.73 1.25 27.00
CA ALA A 48 -0.41 2.11 27.34
C ALA A 48 -0.13 2.98 28.57
N GLU A 49 0.44 2.39 29.65
CA GLU A 49 0.83 3.15 30.85
C GLU A 49 1.99 4.12 30.58
N GLY A 50 2.99 3.69 29.79
CA GLY A 50 4.12 4.57 29.40
C GLY A 50 3.66 5.78 28.60
N GLN A 51 2.77 5.57 27.63
CA GLN A 51 2.19 6.63 26.82
C GLN A 51 1.25 7.54 27.62
N ARG A 52 0.43 6.96 28.52
CA ARG A 52 -0.45 7.72 29.41
C ARG A 52 0.36 8.71 30.26
N ARG A 53 1.44 8.23 30.91
CA ARG A 53 2.34 9.09 31.72
C ARG A 53 3.01 10.18 30.90
N TYR A 54 3.43 9.85 29.68
CA TYR A 54 4.00 10.83 28.76
C TYR A 54 2.99 11.94 28.42
N VAL A 55 1.77 11.55 28.01
CA VAL A 55 0.69 12.50 27.71
C VAL A 55 0.32 13.34 28.92
N GLU A 56 0.26 12.77 30.13
CA GLU A 56 0.00 13.51 31.38
C GLU A 56 1.08 14.54 31.70
N SER A 57 2.32 14.30 31.28
CA SER A 57 3.43 15.26 31.46
C SER A 57 3.36 16.48 30.54
N LEU A 58 2.53 16.43 29.48
CA LEU A 58 2.37 17.50 28.51
C LEU A 58 1.47 18.63 29.05
N SER A 59 1.53 19.80 28.40
CA SER A 59 0.68 20.95 28.76
C SER A 59 -0.81 20.60 28.62
N SER A 60 -1.67 21.29 29.38
CA SER A 60 -3.13 21.12 29.34
C SER A 60 -3.69 21.31 27.92
N TYR A 61 -3.10 22.22 27.14
CA TYR A 61 -3.47 22.47 25.75
C TYR A 61 -3.15 21.23 24.86
N ALA A 62 -1.96 20.66 24.96
CA ALA A 62 -1.58 19.46 24.20
C ALA A 62 -2.44 18.25 24.56
N ARG A 63 -2.80 18.09 25.85
CA ARG A 63 -3.71 17.02 26.31
C ARG A 63 -5.12 17.11 25.73
N GLN A 64 -5.65 18.30 25.45
CA GLN A 64 -6.95 18.47 24.80
C GLN A 64 -6.98 17.90 23.37
N PHE A 65 -5.84 17.95 22.66
CA PHE A 65 -5.75 17.38 21.30
C PHE A 65 -5.47 15.90 21.27
N LEU A 66 -4.74 15.36 22.25
CA LEU A 66 -4.35 13.95 22.29
C LEU A 66 -5.41 13.05 22.92
N GLY A 67 -6.41 13.62 23.56
CA GLY A 67 -7.44 12.89 24.28
C GLY A 67 -6.96 12.37 25.64
N GLN A 68 -7.91 11.96 26.48
CA GLN A 68 -7.62 11.28 27.74
C GLN A 68 -7.46 9.78 27.45
N MET A 69 -6.31 9.21 27.80
CA MET A 69 -6.07 7.78 27.67
C MET A 69 -6.61 7.06 28.90
N ASP A 70 -7.30 5.94 28.70
CA ASP A 70 -7.75 5.09 29.77
C ASP A 70 -6.54 4.48 30.51
N LYS A 71 -6.66 4.40 31.82
CA LYS A 71 -5.64 3.75 32.65
C LYS A 71 -5.75 2.24 32.43
N PRO A 72 -4.67 1.52 32.07
CA PRO A 72 -4.72 0.07 31.99
C PRO A 72 -5.00 -0.53 33.37
N ASP A 73 -5.57 -1.72 33.41
CA ASP A 73 -5.85 -2.46 34.63
C ASP A 73 -4.55 -3.05 35.20
N VAL A 74 -3.80 -2.22 35.90
CA VAL A 74 -2.55 -2.51 36.56
C VAL A 74 -2.43 -1.72 37.84
N ASP A 75 -1.90 -2.35 38.91
CA ASP A 75 -1.74 -1.66 40.19
C ASP A 75 -0.65 -0.59 40.11
N ALA A 76 0.54 -0.95 39.63
CA ALA A 76 1.66 -0.03 39.43
C ALA A 76 2.69 -0.58 38.43
N ILE A 77 3.34 0.35 37.71
CA ILE A 77 4.55 0.05 36.93
C ILE A 77 5.63 1.08 37.31
N ASP A 78 6.74 0.61 37.86
CA ASP A 78 7.87 1.46 38.23
C ASP A 78 9.02 1.33 37.21
N GLY A 79 9.81 2.38 37.02
CA GLY A 79 10.99 2.38 36.15
C GLY A 79 10.72 2.56 34.65
N LEU A 80 9.50 2.92 34.22
CA LEU A 80 9.20 3.17 32.83
C LEU A 80 9.96 4.39 32.27
N SER A 81 10.51 4.20 31.07
CA SER A 81 10.98 5.27 30.19
C SER A 81 9.86 5.72 29.23
N PRO A 82 10.02 6.85 28.52
CA PRO A 82 9.15 7.18 27.39
C PRO A 82 9.06 5.99 26.43
N ALA A 83 7.84 5.57 26.09
CA ALA A 83 7.60 4.35 25.32
C ALA A 83 7.22 4.68 23.88
N ILE A 84 7.80 3.94 22.93
CA ILE A 84 7.50 4.00 21.49
C ILE A 84 7.07 2.60 21.05
N SER A 85 5.89 2.52 20.43
CA SER A 85 5.35 1.29 19.84
C SER A 85 5.60 1.23 18.35
N ILE A 86 6.04 0.07 17.88
CA ILE A 86 6.19 -0.26 16.46
C ILE A 86 5.34 -1.51 16.19
N ASP A 87 4.03 -1.27 16.00
CA ASP A 87 3.04 -2.29 15.73
C ASP A 87 2.92 -2.62 14.23
N GLN A 88 2.29 -3.74 13.94
CA GLN A 88 2.05 -4.23 12.59
C GLN A 88 0.86 -3.54 11.89
N LYS A 89 -0.01 -2.87 12.65
CA LYS A 89 -1.23 -2.26 12.14
C LYS A 89 -0.94 -0.95 11.41
N THR A 90 -1.51 -0.80 10.23
CA THR A 90 -1.62 0.41 9.40
C THR A 90 -0.57 0.61 8.33
N THR A 91 -0.77 -0.03 7.19
CA THR A 91 -0.35 0.58 5.92
C THR A 91 -1.21 1.82 5.68
N SER A 92 -0.58 2.96 5.42
CA SER A 92 -1.32 4.17 5.05
C SER A 92 -2.12 3.90 3.76
N LYS A 93 -3.45 4.04 3.82
CA LYS A 93 -4.32 3.93 2.65
C LYS A 93 -4.29 5.18 1.77
N ASN A 94 -3.51 6.18 2.13
CA ASN A 94 -3.39 7.39 1.35
C ASN A 94 -2.58 7.12 0.06
N PRO A 95 -3.16 7.26 -1.14
CA PRO A 95 -2.46 6.97 -2.40
C PRO A 95 -1.29 7.91 -2.69
N ARG A 96 -1.16 9.00 -1.95
CA ARG A 96 -0.04 9.94 -2.05
C ARG A 96 1.15 9.56 -1.17
N SER A 97 0.97 8.69 -0.17
CA SER A 97 2.06 8.24 0.68
C SER A 97 2.98 7.28 -0.08
N THR A 98 4.27 7.53 -0.04
CA THR A 98 5.33 6.68 -0.63
C THR A 98 6.35 6.31 0.44
N VAL A 99 7.21 5.32 0.16
CA VAL A 99 8.34 4.98 1.04
C VAL A 99 9.14 6.24 1.35
N GLY A 100 9.51 7.03 0.32
CA GLY A 100 10.28 8.26 0.50
C GLY A 100 9.62 9.30 1.42
N THR A 101 8.28 9.43 1.39
CA THR A 101 7.57 10.37 2.28
C THR A 101 7.39 9.85 3.69
N VAL A 102 7.21 8.54 3.88
CA VAL A 102 7.08 7.93 5.21
C VAL A 102 8.40 7.91 5.95
N THR A 103 9.52 7.77 5.23
CA THR A 103 10.88 7.81 5.80
C THR A 103 11.45 9.21 5.93
N GLU A 104 10.70 10.23 5.53
CA GLU A 104 11.15 11.64 5.47
C GLU A 104 12.32 11.88 4.50
N ILE A 105 12.85 10.86 3.83
CA ILE A 105 13.95 10.99 2.87
C ILE A 105 13.56 11.95 1.74
N TYR A 106 12.29 11.89 1.29
CA TYR A 106 11.78 12.77 0.24
C TYR A 106 11.84 14.25 0.60
N ASP A 107 11.74 14.61 1.87
CA ASP A 107 11.84 16.00 2.32
C ASP A 107 13.25 16.53 2.19
N TYR A 108 14.26 15.70 2.48
CA TYR A 108 15.66 16.04 2.23
C TYR A 108 16.00 16.06 0.73
N LEU A 109 15.42 15.16 -0.06
CA LEU A 109 15.60 15.19 -1.53
C LEU A 109 15.04 16.49 -2.13
N ARG A 110 13.82 16.90 -1.72
CA ARG A 110 13.24 18.18 -2.17
C ARG A 110 14.15 19.38 -1.82
N LEU A 111 14.75 19.35 -0.64
CA LEU A 111 15.69 20.39 -0.22
C LEU A 111 16.97 20.34 -1.06
N LEU A 112 17.54 19.18 -1.31
CA LEU A 112 18.73 18.99 -2.12
C LEU A 112 18.52 19.49 -3.56
N TRP A 113 17.44 19.02 -4.23
CA TRP A 113 17.12 19.45 -5.61
C TRP A 113 16.83 20.94 -5.72
N ALA A 114 16.22 21.53 -4.70
CA ALA A 114 15.95 22.98 -4.68
C ALA A 114 17.21 23.82 -4.48
N ARG A 115 18.24 23.32 -3.78
CA ARG A 115 19.44 24.10 -3.41
C ARG A 115 20.61 23.92 -4.39
N VAL A 116 20.82 22.71 -4.89
CA VAL A 116 21.96 22.37 -5.76
C VAL A 116 21.55 21.81 -7.11
N GLY A 117 20.25 21.73 -7.39
CA GLY A 117 19.74 21.21 -8.66
C GLY A 117 20.02 22.13 -9.82
N VAL A 118 20.37 21.53 -10.96
CA VAL A 118 20.58 22.20 -12.24
C VAL A 118 19.29 22.12 -13.06
N PRO A 119 18.60 23.23 -13.30
CA PRO A 119 17.37 23.24 -14.07
C PRO A 119 17.62 23.13 -15.57
N HIS A 120 16.78 22.36 -16.24
CA HIS A 120 16.78 22.20 -17.69
C HIS A 120 15.44 22.66 -18.28
N CYS A 121 15.45 23.04 -19.54
CA CYS A 121 14.21 23.39 -20.22
C CYS A 121 13.35 22.15 -20.47
N PRO A 122 12.09 22.08 -19.98
CA PRO A 122 11.23 20.91 -20.17
C PRO A 122 10.86 20.65 -21.64
N LYS A 123 11.08 21.59 -22.56
CA LYS A 123 10.81 21.43 -24.00
C LYS A 123 12.04 21.03 -24.81
N CYS A 124 13.17 21.68 -24.64
CA CYS A 124 14.37 21.47 -25.46
C CYS A 124 15.52 20.76 -24.71
N GLY A 125 15.41 20.57 -23.38
CA GLY A 125 16.43 19.89 -22.58
C GLY A 125 17.69 20.70 -22.27
N LYS A 126 17.81 21.93 -22.79
CA LYS A 126 18.98 22.77 -22.51
C LYS A 126 19.04 23.20 -21.06
N GLU A 127 20.23 23.26 -20.49
CA GLU A 127 20.48 23.81 -19.17
C GLU A 127 20.07 25.28 -19.10
N ILE A 128 19.40 25.64 -18.01
CA ILE A 128 18.94 27.01 -17.75
C ILE A 128 19.76 27.57 -16.60
N ALA A 129 20.57 28.57 -16.90
CA ALA A 129 21.37 29.26 -15.89
C ALA A 129 20.80 30.64 -15.56
N ARG A 130 21.00 31.10 -14.34
CA ARG A 130 20.81 32.49 -13.96
C ARG A 130 21.98 33.29 -14.49
N GLN A 131 21.72 34.44 -15.06
CA GLN A 131 22.76 35.37 -15.46
C GLN A 131 22.83 36.53 -14.45
N THR A 132 23.98 36.80 -13.88
CA THR A 132 24.17 38.03 -13.07
C THR A 132 24.19 39.24 -13.97
N ILE A 133 23.89 40.41 -13.43
CA ILE A 133 23.97 41.68 -14.19
C ILE A 133 25.34 41.85 -14.79
N ASP A 134 26.41 41.55 -14.06
CA ASP A 134 27.77 41.64 -14.54
C ASP A 134 28.04 40.71 -15.74
N GLN A 135 27.54 39.50 -15.71
CA GLN A 135 27.64 38.53 -16.83
C GLN A 135 26.86 39.02 -18.06
N ILE A 136 25.68 39.64 -17.85
CA ILE A 136 24.93 40.24 -18.96
C ILE A 136 25.70 41.41 -19.55
N VAL A 137 26.24 42.28 -18.69
CA VAL A 137 27.07 43.42 -19.12
C VAL A 137 28.29 42.93 -19.91
N ASP A 138 29.04 41.95 -19.37
CA ASP A 138 30.21 41.38 -20.04
C ASP A 138 29.87 40.78 -21.41
N ARG A 139 28.75 40.10 -21.55
CA ARG A 139 28.28 39.58 -22.85
C ARG A 139 27.89 40.67 -23.83
N VAL A 140 27.27 41.78 -23.35
CA VAL A 140 26.94 42.92 -24.20
C VAL A 140 28.22 43.66 -24.63
N GLU A 141 29.21 43.83 -23.74
CA GLU A 141 30.50 44.42 -24.06
C GLU A 141 31.29 43.59 -25.10
N ALA A 142 31.14 42.27 -25.08
CA ALA A 142 31.76 41.37 -26.04
C ALA A 142 31.24 41.51 -27.50
N LEU A 143 30.18 42.27 -27.76
CA LEU A 143 29.64 42.56 -29.09
C LEU A 143 30.57 43.47 -29.93
N GLY A 144 31.55 44.10 -29.30
CA GLY A 144 32.54 44.91 -29.97
C GLY A 144 32.22 46.41 -29.99
N GLU A 145 33.28 47.20 -29.96
CA GLU A 145 33.22 48.67 -29.94
C GLU A 145 32.54 49.23 -31.20
N GLY A 146 31.70 50.31 -31.03
CA GLY A 146 30.93 50.87 -32.11
C GLY A 146 29.55 50.26 -32.33
N THR A 147 29.24 49.13 -31.70
CA THR A 147 27.91 48.46 -31.85
C THR A 147 26.80 49.30 -31.23
N ARG A 148 25.74 49.55 -32.04
CA ARG A 148 24.52 50.23 -31.59
C ARG A 148 23.49 49.21 -31.09
N PHE A 149 22.93 49.42 -29.92
CA PHE A 149 21.92 48.54 -29.35
C PHE A 149 20.87 49.32 -28.51
N ILE A 150 19.73 48.65 -28.33
CA ILE A 150 18.62 49.18 -27.53
C ILE A 150 18.42 48.24 -26.36
N VAL A 151 18.35 48.77 -25.13
CA VAL A 151 17.98 48.00 -23.92
C VAL A 151 16.47 48.05 -23.77
N LEU A 152 15.84 46.89 -23.82
CA LEU A 152 14.39 46.72 -23.70
C LEU A 152 14.01 45.93 -22.47
N SER A 153 12.97 46.40 -21.78
CA SER A 153 12.36 45.69 -20.63
C SER A 153 11.00 45.11 -21.05
N PRO A 154 10.87 43.77 -21.20
CA PRO A 154 9.63 43.12 -21.60
C PRO A 154 8.65 43.04 -20.44
N VAL A 155 7.62 43.94 -20.41
CA VAL A 155 6.62 44.02 -19.33
C VAL A 155 5.33 43.22 -19.62
N VAL A 156 5.02 42.98 -20.90
CA VAL A 156 3.89 42.12 -21.33
C VAL A 156 4.37 41.16 -22.40
N ARG A 157 4.12 39.86 -22.24
CA ARG A 157 4.45 38.83 -23.20
C ARG A 157 3.22 37.99 -23.55
N ALA A 158 2.82 38.04 -24.81
CA ALA A 158 1.73 37.25 -25.40
C ALA A 158 0.41 37.25 -24.58
N LYS A 159 0.07 38.37 -23.93
CA LYS A 159 -1.17 38.54 -23.16
C LYS A 159 -2.21 39.33 -23.95
N LYS A 160 -3.48 38.91 -23.87
CA LYS A 160 -4.63 39.65 -24.43
C LYS A 160 -4.99 40.84 -23.52
N GLY A 161 -5.39 41.95 -24.09
CA GLY A 161 -5.84 43.13 -23.37
C GLY A 161 -5.41 44.44 -24.01
N GLU A 162 -6.02 45.54 -23.63
CA GLU A 162 -5.67 46.87 -24.09
C GLU A 162 -4.48 47.48 -23.37
N HIS A 163 -4.07 46.88 -22.23
CA HIS A 163 -2.89 47.18 -21.40
C HIS A 163 -2.69 48.68 -21.06
N VAL A 164 -3.79 49.46 -20.98
CA VAL A 164 -3.76 50.91 -20.73
C VAL A 164 -2.94 51.27 -19.49
N LYS A 165 -3.11 50.50 -18.38
CA LYS A 165 -2.39 50.73 -17.13
C LYS A 165 -0.84 50.60 -17.28
N VAL A 166 -0.41 49.73 -18.16
CA VAL A 166 1.03 49.50 -18.44
C VAL A 166 1.66 50.74 -19.07
N PHE A 167 0.93 51.40 -19.98
CA PHE A 167 1.38 52.63 -20.61
C PHE A 167 1.35 53.80 -19.62
N GLU A 168 0.32 53.88 -18.76
CA GLU A 168 0.25 54.91 -17.72
C GLU A 168 1.41 54.77 -16.72
N ASP A 169 1.71 53.56 -16.28
CA ASP A 169 2.80 53.27 -15.33
C ASP A 169 4.16 53.54 -15.98
N ALA A 170 4.34 53.25 -17.27
CA ALA A 170 5.52 53.57 -18.06
C ALA A 170 5.72 55.11 -18.16
N ARG A 171 4.64 55.89 -18.41
CA ARG A 171 4.69 57.35 -18.46
C ARG A 171 5.10 57.92 -17.06
N LYS A 172 4.52 57.40 -15.98
CA LYS A 172 4.87 57.80 -14.62
C LYS A 172 6.31 57.47 -14.24
N GLY A 173 6.81 56.35 -14.78
CA GLY A 173 8.19 55.90 -14.63
C GLY A 173 9.22 56.68 -15.44
N GLY A 174 8.77 57.69 -16.24
CA GLY A 174 9.66 58.57 -17.03
C GLY A 174 10.19 57.96 -18.34
N PHE A 175 9.62 56.84 -18.80
CA PHE A 175 10.00 56.27 -20.10
C PHE A 175 9.43 57.11 -21.24
N ALA A 176 10.23 57.36 -22.28
CA ALA A 176 9.81 58.11 -23.42
C ALA A 176 9.17 57.24 -24.53
N ARG A 177 9.59 55.99 -24.63
CA ARG A 177 9.20 55.08 -25.73
C ARG A 177 8.91 53.70 -25.29
N VAL A 178 8.06 53.00 -26.05
CA VAL A 178 7.66 51.61 -25.87
C VAL A 178 7.68 50.93 -27.23
N ARG A 179 8.07 49.66 -27.26
CA ARG A 179 7.93 48.78 -28.41
C ARG A 179 6.75 47.87 -28.20
N VAL A 180 5.78 47.90 -29.11
CA VAL A 180 4.57 47.06 -29.11
C VAL A 180 4.54 46.22 -30.37
N ASP A 181 4.51 44.88 -30.21
CA ASP A 181 4.51 43.92 -31.30
C ASP A 181 5.61 44.18 -32.34
N GLY A 182 6.80 44.61 -31.89
CA GLY A 182 7.97 44.93 -32.70
C GLY A 182 7.99 46.35 -33.26
N ILE A 183 6.95 47.18 -33.05
CA ILE A 183 6.88 48.55 -33.56
C ILE A 183 7.14 49.53 -32.39
N LEU A 184 7.99 50.52 -32.60
CA LEU A 184 8.32 51.58 -31.66
C LEU A 184 7.27 52.67 -31.67
N TYR A 185 6.72 52.98 -30.51
CA TYR A 185 5.78 54.04 -30.25
C TYR A 185 6.36 55.07 -29.27
N ASP A 186 6.01 56.35 -29.44
CA ASP A 186 6.28 57.36 -28.45
C ASP A 186 5.17 57.35 -27.39
N LEU A 187 5.52 57.38 -26.11
CA LEU A 187 4.51 57.34 -25.04
C LEU A 187 3.70 58.65 -24.89
N THR A 188 4.08 59.68 -25.61
CA THR A 188 3.25 60.93 -25.71
C THR A 188 2.02 60.70 -26.60
N GLU A 189 2.04 59.72 -27.48
CA GLU A 189 0.91 59.35 -28.36
C GLU A 189 -0.09 58.44 -27.65
N GLU A 190 -1.34 58.45 -28.11
CA GLU A 190 -2.37 57.52 -27.62
C GLU A 190 -2.23 56.17 -28.31
N ILE A 191 -1.78 55.16 -27.56
CA ILE A 191 -1.59 53.79 -28.08
C ILE A 191 -2.87 52.99 -27.81
N LYS A 192 -3.58 52.59 -28.86
CA LYS A 192 -4.80 51.77 -28.79
C LYS A 192 -4.50 50.35 -29.25
N LEU A 193 -4.72 49.34 -28.37
CA LEU A 193 -4.51 47.95 -28.66
C LEU A 193 -5.83 47.17 -28.73
N GLU A 194 -5.87 46.11 -29.54
CA GLU A 194 -7.03 45.25 -29.69
C GLU A 194 -7.20 44.32 -28.46
N LYS A 195 -8.32 44.43 -27.74
CA LYS A 195 -8.59 43.65 -26.49
C LYS A 195 -8.48 42.14 -26.68
N ASN A 196 -8.80 41.59 -27.85
CA ASN A 196 -8.86 40.14 -28.08
C ASN A 196 -7.59 39.58 -28.71
N LYS A 197 -6.62 40.40 -29.04
CA LYS A 197 -5.33 40.01 -29.60
C LYS A 197 -4.28 39.88 -28.52
N LYS A 198 -3.31 39.00 -28.74
CA LYS A 198 -2.14 38.87 -27.85
C LYS A 198 -1.11 39.92 -28.26
N HIS A 199 -0.62 40.67 -27.27
CA HIS A 199 0.38 41.72 -27.45
C HIS A 199 1.65 41.42 -26.68
N ASN A 200 2.79 41.87 -27.24
CA ASN A 200 4.06 42.00 -26.55
C ASN A 200 4.36 43.47 -26.36
N ILE A 201 4.73 43.86 -25.12
CA ILE A 201 5.05 45.27 -24.81
C ILE A 201 6.38 45.28 -24.08
N GLU A 202 7.35 46.01 -24.67
CA GLU A 202 8.67 46.22 -24.11
C GLU A 202 8.94 47.72 -23.92
N LEU A 203 9.39 48.09 -22.70
CA LEU A 203 9.80 49.45 -22.41
C LEU A 203 11.19 49.68 -23.02
N VAL A 204 11.42 50.78 -23.70
CA VAL A 204 12.72 51.22 -24.17
C VAL A 204 13.44 51.92 -23.04
N VAL A 205 14.39 51.22 -22.40
CA VAL A 205 15.12 51.75 -21.24
C VAL A 205 16.22 52.68 -21.66
N ASP A 206 17.07 52.23 -22.62
CA ASP A 206 18.15 53.08 -23.15
C ASP A 206 18.53 52.70 -24.59
N ARG A 207 19.18 53.63 -25.29
CA ARG A 207 19.75 53.46 -26.63
C ARG A 207 21.23 53.83 -26.56
N LEU A 208 22.09 52.83 -26.70
CA LEU A 208 23.51 52.98 -26.42
C LEU A 208 24.36 52.61 -27.66
N VAL A 209 25.58 53.08 -27.64
CA VAL A 209 26.64 52.72 -28.57
C VAL A 209 27.82 52.27 -27.75
N LEU A 210 28.31 51.05 -27.97
CA LEU A 210 29.47 50.54 -27.25
C LEU A 210 30.71 51.37 -27.49
N LYS A 211 31.25 51.89 -26.39
CA LYS A 211 32.47 52.68 -26.35
C LYS A 211 33.16 52.53 -24.99
N GLU A 212 34.43 52.83 -24.92
CA GLU A 212 35.20 52.81 -23.68
C GLU A 212 34.49 53.63 -22.58
N GLY A 213 34.39 53.09 -21.36
CA GLY A 213 33.74 53.78 -20.22
C GLY A 213 32.21 53.67 -20.12
N LEU A 214 31.54 52.91 -21.01
CA LEU A 214 30.06 52.76 -21.01
C LEU A 214 29.55 51.84 -19.89
N ARG A 215 30.39 51.00 -19.27
CA ARG A 215 30.03 49.90 -18.38
C ARG A 215 29.06 50.34 -17.29
N ARG A 216 29.32 51.43 -16.59
CA ARG A 216 28.45 51.92 -15.50
C ARG A 216 27.02 52.23 -15.99
N ARG A 217 26.90 53.00 -17.11
CA ARG A 217 25.60 53.32 -17.69
C ARG A 217 24.84 52.11 -18.22
N LEU A 218 25.59 51.17 -18.82
CA LEU A 218 25.02 49.87 -19.25
C LEU A 218 24.50 49.06 -18.09
N THR A 219 25.25 48.98 -16.97
CA THR A 219 24.83 48.30 -15.75
C THR A 219 23.52 48.93 -15.21
N ASP A 220 23.48 50.27 -15.05
CA ASP A 220 22.30 50.99 -14.57
C ASP A 220 21.07 50.76 -15.47
N SER A 221 21.30 50.73 -16.80
CA SER A 221 20.20 50.46 -17.77
C SER A 221 19.70 49.02 -17.70
N ILE A 222 20.61 48.05 -17.55
CA ILE A 222 20.23 46.61 -17.39
C ILE A 222 19.50 46.40 -16.04
N GLU A 223 19.96 46.99 -14.94
CA GLU A 223 19.29 46.94 -13.64
C GLU A 223 17.88 47.53 -13.74
N THR A 224 17.73 48.68 -14.38
CA THR A 224 16.42 49.31 -14.61
C THR A 224 15.53 48.41 -15.47
N ALA A 225 16.03 47.80 -16.53
CA ALA A 225 15.28 46.90 -17.37
C ALA A 225 14.80 45.66 -16.60
N CYS A 226 15.68 45.04 -15.81
CA CYS A 226 15.37 43.88 -14.99
C CYS A 226 14.35 44.19 -13.88
N SER A 227 14.44 45.35 -13.25
CA SER A 227 13.49 45.74 -12.17
C SER A 227 12.05 45.87 -12.67
N HIS A 228 11.84 46.37 -13.88
CA HIS A 228 10.51 46.58 -14.48
C HIS A 228 9.94 45.31 -15.14
N SER A 229 10.80 44.40 -15.64
CA SER A 229 10.41 43.16 -16.33
C SER A 229 10.32 41.96 -15.39
N GLY A 230 10.71 42.09 -14.12
CA GLY A 230 10.88 40.94 -13.21
C GLY A 230 12.12 40.10 -13.54
N GLY A 231 13.22 40.74 -13.96
CA GLY A 231 14.52 40.11 -14.17
C GLY A 231 14.84 39.75 -15.63
N LEU A 232 14.06 40.21 -16.60
CA LEU A 232 14.31 39.98 -18.03
C LEU A 232 14.82 41.25 -18.70
N VAL A 233 15.76 41.10 -19.61
CA VAL A 233 16.23 42.19 -20.48
C VAL A 233 16.46 41.68 -21.92
N ILE A 234 16.05 42.47 -22.88
CA ILE A 234 16.31 42.22 -24.31
C ILE A 234 17.23 43.29 -24.84
N ILE A 235 18.31 42.87 -25.48
CA ILE A 235 19.22 43.75 -26.21
C ILE A 235 18.93 43.59 -27.70
N GLU A 236 18.36 44.61 -28.30
CA GLU A 236 18.09 44.65 -29.75
C GLU A 236 19.24 45.30 -30.47
N LEU A 237 19.73 44.66 -31.55
CA LEU A 237 20.73 45.19 -32.47
C LEU A 237 20.02 45.76 -33.70
N PRO A 238 19.86 47.10 -33.83
CA PRO A 238 19.09 47.69 -34.95
C PRO A 238 19.68 47.44 -36.33
N SER A 239 21.03 47.15 -36.39
CA SER A 239 21.73 46.90 -37.68
C SER A 239 21.38 45.53 -38.26
N THR A 240 21.25 44.51 -37.42
CA THR A 240 21.03 43.11 -37.85
C THR A 240 19.60 42.67 -37.56
N LYS A 241 18.83 43.45 -36.77
CA LYS A 241 17.52 43.06 -36.19
C LYS A 241 17.58 41.81 -35.30
N GLU A 242 18.74 41.48 -34.78
CA GLU A 242 18.92 40.41 -33.82
C GLU A 242 18.56 40.88 -32.43
N GLU A 243 17.93 39.99 -31.66
CA GLU A 243 17.58 40.21 -30.29
C GLU A 243 18.33 39.22 -29.40
N LEU A 244 19.08 39.72 -28.44
CA LEU A 244 19.72 38.93 -27.40
C LEU A 244 18.87 39.03 -26.12
N SER A 245 18.28 37.94 -25.70
CA SER A 245 17.47 37.87 -24.48
C SER A 245 18.31 37.36 -23.30
N PHE A 246 18.29 38.09 -22.20
CA PHE A 246 19.01 37.75 -20.98
C PHE A 246 18.01 37.69 -19.82
N SER A 247 18.33 36.88 -18.82
CA SER A 247 17.45 36.75 -17.64
C SER A 247 18.25 36.57 -16.36
N GLN A 248 17.89 37.36 -15.36
CA GLN A 248 18.32 37.13 -13.97
C GLN A 248 17.59 35.96 -13.33
N ASN A 249 16.45 35.54 -13.89
CA ASN A 249 15.71 34.35 -13.51
C ASN A 249 16.12 33.17 -14.38
N TYR A 250 15.83 31.96 -13.93
CA TYR A 250 16.02 30.78 -14.76
C TYR A 250 15.07 30.84 -15.98
N ALA A 251 15.59 31.13 -17.16
CA ALA A 251 14.78 31.19 -18.38
C ALA A 251 15.51 30.54 -19.56
N CYS A 252 14.74 29.77 -20.36
CA CYS A 252 15.24 29.21 -21.61
C CYS A 252 15.11 30.26 -22.71
N GLU A 253 16.23 30.59 -23.31
CA GLU A 253 16.32 31.58 -24.40
C GLU A 253 15.51 31.16 -25.63
N ASP A 254 15.59 29.87 -26.02
CA ASP A 254 14.92 29.34 -27.22
C ASP A 254 13.43 29.15 -27.06
N CYS A 255 12.99 28.65 -25.89
CA CYS A 255 11.59 28.25 -25.66
C CYS A 255 10.75 29.30 -24.92
N GLY A 256 11.36 30.37 -24.40
CA GLY A 256 10.69 31.44 -23.67
C GLY A 256 10.07 30.98 -22.33
N ILE A 257 10.46 29.80 -21.82
CA ILE A 257 10.00 29.30 -20.52
C ILE A 257 10.86 29.96 -19.46
N SER A 258 10.20 30.65 -18.52
CA SER A 258 10.82 31.20 -17.31
C SER A 258 10.44 30.35 -16.12
N LEU A 259 11.46 29.95 -15.33
CA LEU A 259 11.28 29.27 -14.06
C LEU A 259 11.27 30.31 -12.93
N SER A 260 10.33 30.14 -12.01
CA SER A 260 10.40 30.86 -10.74
C SER A 260 11.58 30.37 -9.90
N GLU A 261 11.88 31.07 -8.82
CA GLU A 261 12.90 30.62 -7.88
C GLU A 261 12.65 29.17 -7.45
N MET A 262 13.72 28.34 -7.45
CA MET A 262 13.63 26.94 -7.07
C MET A 262 13.44 26.81 -5.57
N GLU A 263 12.23 26.45 -5.15
CA GLU A 263 11.84 26.22 -3.76
C GLU A 263 11.51 24.75 -3.52
N PRO A 264 11.70 24.21 -2.30
CA PRO A 264 11.38 22.81 -1.99
C PRO A 264 9.92 22.44 -2.29
N ARG A 265 8.97 23.40 -2.24
CA ARG A 265 7.56 23.17 -2.56
C ARG A 265 7.31 22.81 -4.02
N MET A 266 8.19 23.22 -4.94
CA MET A 266 8.11 22.86 -6.37
C MET A 266 8.37 21.38 -6.63
N PHE A 267 9.05 20.71 -5.72
CA PHE A 267 9.34 19.27 -5.78
C PHE A 267 8.35 18.45 -4.93
N SER A 268 7.28 19.06 -4.43
CA SER A 268 6.27 18.37 -3.65
C SER A 268 5.05 18.02 -4.51
N PHE A 269 4.80 16.72 -4.71
CA PHE A 269 3.58 16.27 -5.40
C PHE A 269 2.31 16.42 -4.55
N ASN A 270 2.43 16.80 -3.26
CA ASN A 270 1.31 17.16 -2.38
C ASN A 270 0.97 18.66 -2.43
N ASN A 271 1.81 19.47 -3.07
CA ASN A 271 1.61 20.90 -3.22
C ASN A 271 1.21 21.24 -4.67
N PRO A 272 0.19 22.08 -4.90
CA PRO A 272 -0.23 22.46 -6.25
C PRO A 272 0.88 23.08 -7.11
N ALA A 273 1.90 23.71 -6.51
CA ALA A 273 3.01 24.29 -7.24
C ALA A 273 3.94 23.25 -7.88
N GLY A 274 4.03 22.05 -7.27
CA GLY A 274 4.91 20.97 -7.74
C GLY A 274 4.17 19.79 -8.36
N ALA A 275 2.88 19.64 -8.08
CA ALA A 275 2.09 18.51 -8.56
C ALA A 275 1.82 18.59 -10.07
N CYS A 276 1.80 17.44 -10.74
CA CYS A 276 1.29 17.32 -12.10
C CYS A 276 -0.17 17.76 -12.16
N SER A 277 -0.50 18.66 -13.09
CA SER A 277 -1.86 19.22 -13.23
C SER A 277 -2.90 18.19 -13.65
N ALA A 278 -2.53 17.16 -14.42
CA ALA A 278 -3.47 16.14 -14.91
C ALA A 278 -3.86 15.10 -13.84
N CYS A 279 -2.94 14.68 -12.98
CA CYS A 279 -3.20 13.69 -11.92
C CYS A 279 -3.20 14.28 -10.50
N THR A 280 -3.01 15.58 -10.35
CA THR A 280 -2.96 16.29 -9.05
C THR A 280 -2.01 15.62 -8.04
N GLY A 281 -0.87 15.11 -8.53
CA GLY A 281 0.16 14.47 -7.71
C GLY A 281 -0.07 12.99 -7.39
N LEU A 282 -1.07 12.33 -7.97
CA LEU A 282 -1.32 10.90 -7.77
C LEU A 282 -0.35 10.00 -8.56
N GLY A 283 0.08 10.45 -9.76
CA GLY A 283 0.95 9.68 -10.66
C GLY A 283 0.21 8.68 -11.54
N PHE A 284 -1.05 8.39 -11.24
CA PHE A 284 -1.88 7.47 -12.00
C PHE A 284 -3.29 8.03 -12.20
N GLN A 285 -4.01 7.42 -13.11
CA GLN A 285 -5.43 7.68 -13.34
C GLN A 285 -6.18 6.34 -13.43
N LEU A 286 -7.41 6.32 -12.93
CA LEU A 286 -8.30 5.20 -13.16
C LEU A 286 -8.86 5.32 -14.57
N VAL A 287 -8.61 4.29 -15.38
CA VAL A 287 -9.09 4.17 -16.76
C VAL A 287 -9.93 2.92 -16.89
N ALA A 288 -11.00 2.97 -17.67
CA ALA A 288 -11.77 1.78 -17.96
C ALA A 288 -10.87 0.74 -18.64
N ASP A 289 -11.01 -0.54 -18.29
CA ASP A 289 -10.15 -1.63 -18.75
C ASP A 289 -10.94 -2.64 -19.57
N PRO A 290 -10.60 -2.85 -20.86
CA PRO A 290 -11.30 -3.81 -21.71
C PRO A 290 -11.35 -5.24 -21.13
N ALA A 291 -10.30 -5.67 -20.42
CA ALA A 291 -10.24 -7.00 -19.82
C ALA A 291 -11.22 -7.16 -18.65
N LEU A 292 -11.48 -6.07 -17.89
CA LEU A 292 -12.46 -6.06 -16.80
C LEU A 292 -13.89 -5.86 -17.29
N VAL A 293 -14.06 -5.15 -18.43
CA VAL A 293 -15.34 -4.96 -19.11
C VAL A 293 -15.80 -6.25 -19.79
N ILE A 294 -14.88 -7.02 -20.37
CA ILE A 294 -15.11 -8.28 -21.07
C ILE A 294 -14.23 -9.37 -20.45
N PRO A 295 -14.61 -9.87 -19.27
CA PRO A 295 -13.80 -10.85 -18.56
C PRO A 295 -13.76 -12.24 -19.23
N ASP A 296 -14.77 -12.56 -20.04
CA ASP A 296 -14.86 -13.81 -20.78
C ASP A 296 -15.12 -13.55 -22.29
N PRO A 297 -14.07 -13.38 -23.08
CA PRO A 297 -14.19 -13.13 -24.51
C PRO A 297 -14.67 -14.34 -25.34
N SER A 298 -14.79 -15.53 -24.72
CA SER A 298 -15.40 -16.70 -25.37
C SER A 298 -16.92 -16.60 -25.52
N LYS A 299 -17.56 -15.71 -24.75
CA LYS A 299 -18.98 -15.41 -24.82
C LYS A 299 -19.28 -14.40 -25.89
N SER A 300 -20.51 -14.48 -26.44
CA SER A 300 -21.04 -13.46 -27.35
C SER A 300 -21.57 -12.25 -26.56
N VAL A 301 -21.83 -11.13 -27.28
CA VAL A 301 -22.45 -9.94 -26.69
C VAL A 301 -23.81 -10.29 -26.07
N LEU A 302 -24.59 -11.15 -26.72
CA LEU A 302 -25.91 -11.60 -26.23
C LEU A 302 -25.80 -12.60 -25.09
N ASP A 303 -24.73 -13.40 -25.01
CA ASP A 303 -24.49 -14.33 -23.89
C ASP A 303 -23.87 -13.65 -22.66
N GLY A 304 -23.63 -12.34 -22.76
CA GLY A 304 -23.13 -11.53 -21.66
C GLY A 304 -21.63 -11.47 -21.55
N ALA A 305 -20.94 -11.35 -22.66
CA ALA A 305 -19.51 -11.00 -22.69
C ALA A 305 -19.27 -9.68 -21.97
N ILE A 306 -20.16 -8.70 -22.11
CA ILE A 306 -20.08 -7.39 -21.49
C ILE A 306 -20.67 -7.44 -20.07
N GLN A 307 -19.83 -7.22 -19.07
CA GLN A 307 -20.21 -7.30 -17.66
C GLN A 307 -20.10 -5.93 -16.95
N VAL A 308 -20.80 -4.95 -17.47
CA VAL A 308 -20.86 -3.59 -16.90
C VAL A 308 -22.28 -3.27 -16.49
N SER A 309 -22.46 -2.65 -15.33
CA SER A 309 -23.76 -2.20 -14.85
C SER A 309 -24.47 -1.30 -15.87
N GLY A 310 -25.71 -1.66 -16.18
CA GLY A 310 -26.51 -1.03 -17.21
C GLY A 310 -26.36 -1.66 -18.61
N TRP A 311 -25.22 -2.29 -18.93
CA TRP A 311 -24.99 -2.91 -20.25
C TRP A 311 -25.30 -4.43 -20.28
N GLN A 312 -25.45 -5.05 -19.12
CA GLN A 312 -25.83 -6.48 -19.00
C GLN A 312 -27.23 -6.79 -19.54
N SER A 313 -28.10 -5.78 -19.63
CA SER A 313 -29.46 -5.91 -20.15
C SER A 313 -29.51 -6.05 -21.69
N ALA A 314 -28.38 -6.14 -22.38
CA ALA A 314 -28.34 -6.43 -23.83
C ALA A 314 -28.93 -7.79 -24.18
N ARG A 315 -29.12 -8.71 -23.20
CA ARG A 315 -29.82 -10.00 -23.36
C ARG A 315 -31.34 -9.86 -23.56
N THR A 316 -31.93 -8.78 -23.10
CA THR A 316 -33.39 -8.52 -23.19
C THR A 316 -33.67 -7.37 -24.13
N ASP A 317 -34.93 -7.22 -24.56
CA ASP A 317 -35.36 -6.06 -25.33
C ASP A 317 -35.19 -4.77 -24.52
N SER A 318 -34.02 -4.14 -24.69
CA SER A 318 -33.62 -2.94 -24.00
C SER A 318 -33.04 -1.89 -24.95
N VAL A 319 -32.93 -0.67 -24.46
CA VAL A 319 -32.29 0.42 -25.22
C VAL A 319 -30.84 0.06 -25.61
N PHE A 320 -30.13 -0.69 -24.74
CA PHE A 320 -28.75 -1.12 -25.01
C PHE A 320 -28.67 -2.16 -26.13
N ARG A 321 -29.65 -3.06 -26.22
CA ARG A 321 -29.73 -4.03 -27.34
C ARG A 321 -29.93 -3.32 -28.67
N MET A 322 -30.75 -2.28 -28.72
CA MET A 322 -30.94 -1.49 -29.94
C MET A 322 -29.63 -0.86 -30.46
N TYR A 323 -28.78 -0.39 -29.57
CA TYR A 323 -27.44 0.09 -29.95
C TYR A 323 -26.62 -1.01 -30.60
N PHE A 324 -26.54 -2.17 -29.98
CA PHE A 324 -25.76 -3.28 -30.52
C PHE A 324 -26.31 -3.83 -31.82
N GLU A 325 -27.63 -3.89 -31.99
CA GLU A 325 -28.25 -4.29 -33.26
C GLU A 325 -27.97 -3.26 -34.37
N ALA A 326 -28.01 -1.98 -34.08
CA ALA A 326 -27.67 -0.92 -35.02
C ALA A 326 -26.18 -0.95 -35.40
N LEU A 327 -25.28 -1.23 -34.42
CA LEU A 327 -23.86 -1.41 -34.67
C LEU A 327 -23.60 -2.65 -35.52
N ALA A 328 -24.19 -3.79 -35.18
CA ALA A 328 -24.06 -5.07 -35.91
C ALA A 328 -24.48 -4.91 -37.39
N LYS A 329 -25.59 -4.20 -37.63
CA LYS A 329 -26.08 -3.91 -38.97
C LYS A 329 -25.15 -2.97 -39.76
N LYS A 330 -24.61 -1.94 -39.11
CA LYS A 330 -23.76 -0.95 -39.78
C LYS A 330 -22.36 -1.45 -40.10
N TYR A 331 -21.76 -2.19 -39.12
CA TYR A 331 -20.39 -2.69 -39.20
C TYR A 331 -20.31 -4.19 -39.56
N HIS A 332 -21.42 -4.79 -39.99
CA HIS A 332 -21.53 -6.14 -40.56
C HIS A 332 -20.96 -7.26 -39.67
N PHE A 333 -21.30 -7.30 -38.39
CA PHE A 333 -20.95 -8.37 -37.48
C PHE A 333 -22.19 -9.00 -36.83
N ASP A 334 -22.06 -10.27 -36.35
CA ASP A 334 -23.12 -10.99 -35.66
C ASP A 334 -22.93 -10.90 -34.13
N LEU A 335 -23.97 -10.57 -33.41
CA LEU A 335 -24.00 -10.44 -31.96
C LEU A 335 -23.91 -11.79 -31.22
N ASN A 336 -24.17 -12.93 -31.92
CA ASN A 336 -24.07 -14.29 -31.35
C ASN A 336 -22.67 -14.88 -31.46
N VAL A 337 -21.76 -14.26 -32.21
CA VAL A 337 -20.38 -14.72 -32.32
C VAL A 337 -19.60 -14.36 -31.04
N PRO A 338 -18.74 -15.26 -30.54
CA PRO A 338 -17.87 -14.97 -29.43
C PRO A 338 -17.09 -13.65 -29.63
N PHE A 339 -17.00 -12.83 -28.59
CA PHE A 339 -16.34 -11.52 -28.67
C PHE A 339 -14.89 -11.63 -29.18
N ALA A 340 -14.18 -12.71 -28.80
CA ALA A 340 -12.81 -12.98 -29.28
C ALA A 340 -12.72 -13.07 -30.81
N GLN A 341 -13.76 -13.60 -31.49
CA GLN A 341 -13.80 -13.85 -32.92
C GLN A 341 -14.32 -12.66 -33.76
N LEU A 342 -14.82 -11.61 -33.11
CA LEU A 342 -15.23 -10.38 -33.79
C LEU A 342 -14.03 -9.70 -34.47
N SER A 343 -14.29 -9.00 -35.57
CA SER A 343 -13.27 -8.17 -36.22
C SER A 343 -12.76 -7.07 -35.27
N GLN A 344 -11.54 -6.60 -35.48
CA GLN A 344 -10.98 -5.53 -34.64
C GLN A 344 -11.82 -4.24 -34.73
N GLU A 345 -12.36 -3.93 -35.90
CA GLU A 345 -13.27 -2.78 -36.11
C GLU A 345 -14.55 -2.93 -35.27
N ALA A 346 -15.16 -4.11 -35.24
CA ALA A 346 -16.34 -4.38 -34.42
C ALA A 346 -16.03 -4.24 -32.91
N LYS A 347 -14.89 -4.77 -32.46
CA LYS A 347 -14.41 -4.62 -31.08
C LYS A 347 -14.20 -3.15 -30.72
N ASP A 348 -13.51 -2.40 -31.57
CA ASP A 348 -13.20 -0.98 -31.35
C ASP A 348 -14.46 -0.12 -31.28
N VAL A 349 -15.44 -0.36 -32.16
CA VAL A 349 -16.70 0.38 -32.17
C VAL A 349 -17.52 0.06 -30.90
N ILE A 350 -17.59 -1.19 -30.45
CA ILE A 350 -18.30 -1.57 -29.23
C ILE A 350 -17.62 -0.89 -28.02
N LEU A 351 -16.30 -0.95 -27.94
CA LEU A 351 -15.56 -0.43 -26.79
C LEU A 351 -15.45 1.10 -26.80
N TYR A 352 -15.05 1.70 -27.92
CA TYR A 352 -14.68 3.13 -28.00
C TYR A 352 -15.68 4.00 -28.75
N GLY A 353 -16.72 3.39 -29.35
CA GLY A 353 -17.81 4.11 -29.99
C GLY A 353 -17.58 4.51 -31.46
N THR A 354 -18.56 5.21 -32.04
CA THR A 354 -18.62 5.56 -33.46
C THR A 354 -17.90 6.86 -33.84
N LYS A 355 -17.10 7.44 -32.96
CA LYS A 355 -16.33 8.69 -33.17
C LYS A 355 -17.18 9.85 -33.72
N GLY A 356 -18.43 9.94 -33.26
CA GLY A 356 -19.39 11.00 -33.69
C GLY A 356 -20.31 10.61 -34.85
N GLU A 357 -20.08 9.47 -35.48
CA GLU A 357 -20.97 8.97 -36.55
C GLU A 357 -22.32 8.55 -35.99
N LYS A 358 -23.40 9.02 -36.55
CA LYS A 358 -24.77 8.73 -36.11
C LYS A 358 -25.18 7.30 -36.46
N LEU A 359 -25.82 6.64 -35.53
CA LEU A 359 -26.49 5.36 -35.70
C LEU A 359 -27.98 5.59 -35.83
N ARG A 360 -28.58 4.91 -36.77
CA ARG A 360 -30.04 4.92 -36.96
C ARG A 360 -30.63 3.70 -36.26
N MET A 361 -31.31 3.93 -35.15
CA MET A 361 -31.94 2.91 -34.30
C MET A 361 -33.46 2.99 -34.44
N THR A 362 -34.13 1.85 -34.54
CA THR A 362 -35.58 1.75 -34.49
C THR A 362 -36.05 1.16 -33.19
N TYR A 363 -37.05 1.77 -32.56
CA TYR A 363 -37.65 1.26 -31.32
C TYR A 363 -39.16 1.17 -31.45
N ASN A 364 -39.74 0.19 -30.77
CA ASN A 364 -41.18 0.01 -30.73
C ASN A 364 -41.72 0.57 -29.40
N ARG A 365 -42.57 1.59 -29.48
CA ARG A 365 -43.35 2.08 -28.34
C ARG A 365 -44.80 1.70 -28.59
N GLY A 366 -45.38 0.73 -28.00
CA GLY A 366 -46.77 0.28 -28.05
C GLY A 366 -47.78 0.95 -29.01
N ASN A 367 -47.55 2.20 -29.44
CA ASN A 367 -48.32 3.02 -30.35
C ASN A 367 -47.59 3.36 -31.68
N GLY A 368 -46.45 2.74 -32.01
CA GLY A 368 -45.75 3.00 -33.28
C GLY A 368 -44.23 2.81 -33.23
N MET A 369 -43.63 2.64 -34.42
CA MET A 369 -42.17 2.58 -34.59
C MET A 369 -41.58 3.99 -34.55
N GLY A 370 -40.65 4.26 -33.62
CA GLY A 370 -39.82 5.46 -33.57
C GLY A 370 -38.43 5.21 -34.15
N VAL A 371 -37.82 6.27 -34.71
CA VAL A 371 -36.44 6.27 -35.19
C VAL A 371 -35.62 7.25 -34.35
N LEU A 372 -34.49 6.81 -33.83
CA LEU A 372 -33.53 7.63 -33.09
C LEU A 372 -32.21 7.65 -33.84
N GLU A 373 -31.67 8.84 -34.10
CA GLU A 373 -30.36 9.01 -34.74
C GLU A 373 -29.40 9.73 -33.79
N GLN A 374 -28.49 8.99 -33.22
CA GLN A 374 -27.44 9.53 -32.33
C GLN A 374 -26.14 8.72 -32.42
N PRO A 375 -24.99 9.34 -32.12
CA PRO A 375 -23.72 8.61 -32.06
C PRO A 375 -23.69 7.68 -30.87
N PHE A 376 -22.97 6.58 -30.98
CA PHE A 376 -22.67 5.68 -29.88
C PHE A 376 -21.34 6.09 -29.27
N GLU A 377 -21.34 6.40 -27.97
CA GLU A 377 -20.13 6.87 -27.27
C GLU A 377 -19.10 5.77 -26.99
N GLY A 378 -19.52 4.50 -27.00
CA GLY A 378 -18.69 3.36 -26.61
C GLY A 378 -18.72 3.08 -25.10
N ILE A 379 -18.54 1.82 -24.74
CA ILE A 379 -18.67 1.36 -23.34
C ILE A 379 -17.57 1.98 -22.46
N MET A 380 -16.33 2.06 -22.95
CA MET A 380 -15.18 2.62 -22.21
C MET A 380 -15.38 4.10 -21.90
N ASN A 381 -15.84 4.87 -22.89
CA ASN A 381 -16.11 6.29 -22.72
C ASN A 381 -17.32 6.51 -21.80
N ASN A 382 -18.34 5.66 -21.89
CA ASN A 382 -19.51 5.70 -21.01
C ASN A 382 -19.12 5.44 -19.54
N ILE A 383 -18.30 4.42 -19.26
CA ILE A 383 -17.79 4.14 -17.91
C ILE A 383 -17.04 5.36 -17.37
N THR A 384 -16.10 5.90 -18.17
CA THR A 384 -15.27 7.05 -17.78
C THR A 384 -16.12 8.29 -17.49
N ARG A 385 -17.11 8.58 -18.32
CA ARG A 385 -18.03 9.70 -18.11
C ARG A 385 -18.90 9.50 -16.86
N ARG A 386 -19.54 8.33 -16.72
CA ARG A 386 -20.37 8.01 -15.55
C ARG A 386 -19.57 8.07 -14.26
N TYR A 387 -18.33 7.60 -14.26
CA TYR A 387 -17.43 7.66 -13.08
C TYR A 387 -17.17 9.09 -12.63
N ARG A 388 -17.01 10.03 -13.59
CA ARG A 388 -16.79 11.46 -13.30
C ARG A 388 -18.05 12.17 -12.82
N GLU A 389 -19.21 11.81 -13.37
CA GLU A 389 -20.49 12.49 -13.13
C GLU A 389 -21.25 11.95 -11.91
N THR A 390 -21.01 10.71 -11.49
CA THR A 390 -21.77 10.10 -10.39
C THR A 390 -21.42 10.72 -9.03
N GLN A 391 -22.47 10.99 -8.24
CA GLN A 391 -22.38 11.43 -6.84
C GLN A 391 -22.63 10.29 -5.85
N SER A 392 -23.02 9.10 -6.33
CA SER A 392 -23.28 7.94 -5.51
C SER A 392 -22.01 7.12 -5.31
N ASP A 393 -21.57 6.96 -4.05
CA ASP A 393 -20.40 6.14 -3.72
C ASP A 393 -20.58 4.67 -4.10
N ALA A 394 -21.80 4.14 -4.02
CA ALA A 394 -22.10 2.77 -4.45
C ALA A 394 -21.92 2.60 -5.96
N ALA A 395 -22.46 3.53 -6.77
CA ALA A 395 -22.30 3.52 -8.23
C ALA A 395 -20.84 3.75 -8.64
N ARG A 396 -20.09 4.59 -7.90
CA ARG A 396 -18.67 4.83 -8.14
C ARG A 396 -17.85 3.54 -7.92
N LYS A 397 -18.07 2.83 -6.80
CA LYS A 397 -17.40 1.55 -6.52
C LYS A 397 -17.70 0.48 -7.56
N GLU A 398 -18.95 0.41 -8.03
CA GLU A 398 -19.34 -0.54 -9.07
C GLU A 398 -18.64 -0.26 -10.41
N LEU A 399 -18.45 1.01 -10.76
CA LEU A 399 -17.70 1.40 -11.95
C LEU A 399 -16.20 1.16 -11.79
N GLU A 400 -15.65 1.36 -10.59
CA GLU A 400 -14.25 1.06 -10.27
C GLU A 400 -13.89 -0.41 -10.52
N GLU A 401 -14.84 -1.35 -10.34
CA GLU A 401 -14.64 -2.76 -10.68
C GLU A 401 -14.36 -3.02 -12.18
N CYS A 402 -14.68 -2.07 -13.04
CA CYS A 402 -14.42 -2.13 -14.48
C CYS A 402 -13.23 -1.25 -14.90
N MET A 403 -12.49 -0.70 -13.93
CA MET A 403 -11.38 0.23 -14.17
C MET A 403 -10.07 -0.32 -13.61
N SER A 404 -8.97 0.01 -14.27
CA SER A 404 -7.62 -0.28 -13.81
C SER A 404 -6.81 1.01 -13.62
N SER A 405 -5.77 0.91 -12.82
CA SER A 405 -4.85 2.02 -12.58
C SER A 405 -3.82 2.05 -13.72
N ALA A 406 -3.74 3.17 -14.44
CA ALA A 406 -2.73 3.39 -15.48
C ALA A 406 -1.85 4.61 -15.13
N PRO A 407 -0.56 4.62 -15.50
CA PRO A 407 0.30 5.78 -15.32
C PRO A 407 -0.33 7.03 -15.95
N CYS A 408 -0.19 8.17 -15.28
CA CYS A 408 -0.69 9.43 -15.80
C CYS A 408 -0.02 9.78 -17.16
N PRO A 409 -0.77 10.04 -18.23
CA PRO A 409 -0.20 10.27 -19.56
C PRO A 409 0.68 11.53 -19.63
N GLN A 410 0.47 12.53 -18.76
CA GLN A 410 1.26 13.76 -18.75
C GLN A 410 2.59 13.56 -18.01
N CYS A 411 2.58 12.97 -16.79
CA CYS A 411 3.80 12.84 -16.00
C CYS A 411 4.44 11.45 -16.05
N GLY A 412 3.86 10.48 -16.77
CA GLY A 412 4.39 9.12 -16.87
C GLY A 412 4.46 8.35 -15.54
N GLY A 413 3.78 8.83 -14.49
CA GLY A 413 3.88 8.27 -13.14
C GLY A 413 4.66 9.11 -12.14
N ASP A 414 5.39 10.14 -12.58
CA ASP A 414 6.30 10.95 -11.76
C ASP A 414 5.62 11.85 -10.74
N ARG A 415 4.31 12.02 -10.81
CA ARG A 415 3.52 12.86 -9.89
C ARG A 415 3.80 14.36 -9.94
N LEU A 416 4.95 14.78 -10.48
CA LEU A 416 5.45 16.14 -10.51
C LEU A 416 5.14 16.86 -11.83
N SER A 417 5.16 18.18 -11.76
CA SER A 417 5.05 19.07 -12.93
C SER A 417 6.27 18.92 -13.85
N ASP A 418 6.09 19.28 -15.13
CA ASP A 418 7.17 19.19 -16.14
C ASP A 418 8.42 19.99 -15.74
N ILE A 419 8.23 21.14 -15.08
CA ILE A 419 9.30 22.00 -14.58
C ILE A 419 10.11 21.29 -13.48
N ALA A 420 9.42 20.70 -12.49
CA ALA A 420 10.10 20.02 -11.39
C ALA A 420 10.86 18.77 -11.86
N ARG A 421 10.33 18.07 -12.88
CA ARG A 421 10.99 16.91 -13.48
C ARG A 421 12.25 17.27 -14.27
N ALA A 422 12.31 18.48 -14.79
CA ALA A 422 13.43 18.95 -15.60
C ALA A 422 14.62 19.46 -14.77
N VAL A 423 14.60 19.31 -13.44
CA VAL A 423 15.73 19.68 -12.56
C VAL A 423 16.50 18.43 -12.19
N THR A 424 17.83 18.45 -12.34
CA THR A 424 18.71 17.32 -12.07
C THR A 424 19.77 17.63 -11.01
N VAL A 425 20.17 16.61 -10.24
CA VAL A 425 21.33 16.60 -9.35
C VAL A 425 22.22 15.44 -9.79
N GLY A 426 23.49 15.71 -10.09
CA GLY A 426 24.35 14.67 -10.64
C GLY A 426 23.84 14.06 -11.96
N GLY A 427 23.07 14.84 -12.76
CA GLY A 427 22.48 14.41 -14.03
C GLY A 427 21.17 13.62 -13.89
N ILE A 428 20.64 13.43 -12.68
CA ILE A 428 19.46 12.58 -12.41
C ILE A 428 18.31 13.42 -11.86
N GLY A 429 17.08 13.19 -12.36
CA GLY A 429 15.86 13.80 -11.86
C GLY A 429 15.45 13.23 -10.49
N ILE A 430 14.71 14.01 -9.67
CA ILE A 430 14.29 13.59 -8.33
C ILE A 430 13.47 12.29 -8.35
N MET A 431 12.57 12.12 -9.34
CA MET A 431 11.75 10.90 -9.44
C MET A 431 12.51 9.73 -10.03
N ASP A 432 13.52 9.97 -10.88
CA ASP A 432 14.43 8.93 -11.35
C ASP A 432 15.24 8.36 -10.19
N PHE A 433 15.76 9.23 -9.32
CA PHE A 433 16.37 8.81 -8.06
C PHE A 433 15.41 8.01 -7.18
N CYS A 434 14.16 8.46 -7.03
CA CYS A 434 13.17 7.75 -6.23
C CYS A 434 12.78 6.36 -6.80
N ARG A 435 13.00 6.12 -8.10
CA ARG A 435 12.77 4.82 -8.74
C ARG A 435 13.93 3.85 -8.57
N MET A 436 15.12 4.33 -8.22
CA MET A 436 16.24 3.46 -7.87
C MET A 436 15.91 2.63 -6.63
N SER A 437 16.55 1.46 -6.52
CA SER A 437 16.54 0.73 -5.26
C SER A 437 17.25 1.55 -4.16
N VAL A 438 16.87 1.31 -2.90
CA VAL A 438 17.55 1.94 -1.75
C VAL A 438 19.07 1.71 -1.82
N ALA A 439 19.50 0.50 -2.24
CA ALA A 439 20.92 0.17 -2.38
C ALA A 439 21.60 1.01 -3.46
N ASP A 440 20.98 1.19 -4.62
CA ASP A 440 21.56 1.98 -5.71
C ASP A 440 21.49 3.48 -5.41
N GLY A 441 20.40 3.94 -4.78
CA GLY A 441 20.28 5.31 -4.28
C GLY A 441 21.36 5.64 -3.25
N LEU A 442 21.70 4.71 -2.36
CA LEU A 442 22.79 4.86 -1.41
C LEU A 442 24.14 5.01 -2.12
N LYS A 443 24.46 4.11 -3.05
CA LYS A 443 25.69 4.18 -3.86
C LYS A 443 25.77 5.49 -4.63
N PHE A 444 24.66 5.95 -5.23
CA PHE A 444 24.61 7.22 -5.95
C PHE A 444 24.94 8.40 -5.02
N MET A 445 24.33 8.47 -3.83
CA MET A 445 24.58 9.57 -2.89
C MET A 445 26.00 9.56 -2.30
N GLU A 446 26.59 8.38 -2.06
CA GLU A 446 27.97 8.24 -1.59
C GLU A 446 29.00 8.66 -2.66
N ASN A 447 28.66 8.49 -3.95
CA ASN A 447 29.51 8.87 -5.08
C ASN A 447 29.15 10.24 -5.69
N LEU A 448 28.23 10.99 -5.07
CA LEU A 448 27.84 12.29 -5.59
C LEU A 448 28.94 13.33 -5.38
N HIS A 449 29.58 13.76 -6.46
CA HIS A 449 30.57 14.81 -6.44
C HIS A 449 29.97 16.14 -6.90
N LEU A 450 29.99 17.12 -6.03
CA LEU A 450 29.58 18.50 -6.30
C LEU A 450 30.77 19.41 -6.08
N GLU A 451 30.88 20.49 -6.87
CA GLU A 451 32.01 21.42 -6.81
C GLU A 451 31.65 22.76 -6.12
N GLY A 452 32.68 23.40 -5.56
CA GLY A 452 32.55 24.75 -4.99
C GLY A 452 31.56 24.90 -3.88
N ASN A 453 30.81 25.99 -3.87
CA ASN A 453 29.82 26.31 -2.83
C ASN A 453 28.67 25.30 -2.77
N MET A 454 28.36 24.64 -3.88
CA MET A 454 27.30 23.60 -3.92
C MET A 454 27.64 22.39 -3.05
N ALA A 455 28.94 22.00 -3.01
CA ALA A 455 29.41 20.92 -2.15
C ALA A 455 29.13 21.21 -0.66
N THR A 456 29.45 22.41 -0.19
CA THR A 456 29.24 22.84 1.19
C THR A 456 27.77 22.87 1.56
N VAL A 457 26.89 23.35 0.67
CA VAL A 457 25.45 23.39 0.89
C VAL A 457 24.84 21.99 0.93
N ALA A 458 25.34 21.08 0.08
CA ALA A 458 24.82 19.72 -0.04
C ALA A 458 25.30 18.78 1.08
N GLU A 459 26.50 19.01 1.65
CA GLU A 459 27.17 18.06 2.56
C GLU A 459 26.27 17.57 3.70
N GLN A 460 25.64 18.48 4.42
CA GLN A 460 24.78 18.12 5.55
C GLN A 460 23.51 17.37 5.09
N ILE A 461 22.91 17.81 3.97
CA ILE A 461 21.70 17.20 3.42
C ILE A 461 22.00 15.77 2.93
N VAL A 462 23.09 15.59 2.19
CA VAL A 462 23.53 14.28 1.68
C VAL A 462 23.85 13.33 2.83
N ARG A 463 24.51 13.81 3.89
CA ARG A 463 24.78 13.00 5.10
C ARG A 463 23.50 12.44 5.72
N GLU A 464 22.47 13.27 5.82
CA GLU A 464 21.17 12.85 6.35
C GLU A 464 20.45 11.83 5.45
N ILE A 465 20.51 12.03 4.12
CA ILE A 465 19.93 11.07 3.15
C ILE A 465 20.68 9.73 3.23
N VAL A 466 22.03 9.75 3.22
CA VAL A 466 22.87 8.54 3.30
C VAL A 466 22.57 7.77 4.60
N SER A 467 22.49 8.47 5.73
CA SER A 467 22.17 7.85 7.03
C SER A 467 20.83 7.10 6.98
N ARG A 468 19.77 7.73 6.47
CA ARG A 468 18.45 7.13 6.37
C ARG A 468 18.38 5.97 5.38
N LEU A 469 19.09 6.08 4.24
CA LEU A 469 19.18 4.98 3.27
C LEU A 469 19.94 3.77 3.86
N LYS A 470 21.00 4.01 4.65
CA LYS A 470 21.71 2.94 5.38
C LYS A 470 20.79 2.23 6.36
N PHE A 471 19.99 2.95 7.15
CA PHE A 471 19.05 2.31 8.06
C PHE A 471 18.02 1.43 7.34
N LEU A 472 17.52 1.86 6.17
CA LEU A 472 16.64 1.01 5.35
C LEU A 472 17.36 -0.26 4.87
N THR A 473 18.64 -0.16 4.53
CA THR A 473 19.46 -1.31 4.13
C THR A 473 19.70 -2.26 5.29
N ASP A 474 19.99 -1.73 6.48
CA ASP A 474 20.28 -2.51 7.70
C ASP A 474 19.05 -3.29 8.19
N VAL A 475 17.85 -2.80 7.95
CA VAL A 475 16.60 -3.55 8.23
C VAL A 475 16.15 -4.47 7.08
N GLY A 476 17.02 -4.72 6.08
CA GLY A 476 16.75 -5.65 4.99
C GLY A 476 15.83 -5.12 3.89
N LEU A 477 15.69 -3.79 3.73
CA LEU A 477 14.82 -3.15 2.73
C LEU A 477 15.60 -2.52 1.56
N SER A 478 16.81 -3.03 1.28
CA SER A 478 17.69 -2.53 0.21
C SER A 478 17.08 -2.57 -1.20
N TYR A 479 16.13 -3.48 -1.45
CA TYR A 479 15.44 -3.68 -2.73
C TYR A 479 14.29 -2.71 -2.98
N LEU A 480 13.76 -2.04 -1.94
CA LEU A 480 12.64 -1.11 -2.09
C LEU A 480 13.04 0.13 -2.88
N THR A 481 12.05 0.73 -3.56
CA THR A 481 12.20 2.04 -4.19
C THR A 481 11.49 3.11 -3.36
N LEU A 482 12.04 4.33 -3.32
CA LEU A 482 11.43 5.44 -2.58
C LEU A 482 10.10 5.90 -3.20
N SER A 483 9.89 5.65 -4.50
CA SER A 483 8.65 5.96 -5.22
C SER A 483 7.50 4.99 -4.93
N ARG A 484 7.79 3.80 -4.34
CA ARG A 484 6.78 2.77 -4.07
C ARG A 484 5.70 3.31 -3.14
N ALA A 485 4.44 3.11 -3.52
CA ALA A 485 3.30 3.57 -2.73
C ALA A 485 3.21 2.81 -1.40
N ALA A 486 3.01 3.53 -0.28
CA ALA A 486 2.95 2.94 1.05
C ALA A 486 1.82 1.90 1.20
N GLY A 487 0.71 2.07 0.48
CA GLY A 487 -0.40 1.11 0.48
C GLY A 487 -0.12 -0.23 -0.21
N THR A 488 1.00 -0.38 -0.92
CA THR A 488 1.43 -1.63 -1.58
C THR A 488 2.46 -2.42 -0.76
N LEU A 489 2.85 -1.89 0.39
CA LEU A 489 3.81 -2.54 1.28
C LEU A 489 3.13 -3.67 2.05
N SER A 490 3.86 -4.75 2.28
CA SER A 490 3.46 -5.78 3.25
C SER A 490 3.49 -5.21 4.68
N GLY A 491 2.81 -5.89 5.61
CA GLY A 491 2.83 -5.52 7.03
C GLY A 491 4.25 -5.42 7.58
N GLY A 492 5.08 -6.43 7.32
CA GLY A 492 6.48 -6.46 7.75
C GLY A 492 7.34 -5.37 7.10
N GLU A 493 7.18 -5.08 5.79
CA GLU A 493 7.88 -3.97 5.12
C GLU A 493 7.54 -2.62 5.76
N SER A 494 6.26 -2.38 6.03
CA SER A 494 5.79 -1.14 6.67
C SER A 494 6.35 -0.97 8.09
N GLN A 495 6.37 -2.05 8.87
CA GLN A 495 6.92 -2.05 10.22
C GLN A 495 8.42 -1.77 10.24
N ARG A 496 9.18 -2.41 9.34
CA ARG A 496 10.63 -2.17 9.22
C ARG A 496 10.97 -0.75 8.75
N ILE A 497 10.16 -0.15 7.88
CA ILE A 497 10.30 1.26 7.50
C ILE A 497 10.15 2.14 8.75
N ARG A 498 9.16 1.89 9.61
CA ARG A 498 8.99 2.64 10.86
C ARG A 498 10.17 2.42 11.80
N LEU A 499 10.64 1.17 11.94
CA LEU A 499 11.83 0.85 12.73
C LEU A 499 13.05 1.64 12.23
N ALA A 500 13.33 1.63 10.93
CA ALA A 500 14.41 2.39 10.32
C ALA A 500 14.29 3.91 10.60
N THR A 501 13.08 4.45 10.54
CA THR A 501 12.83 5.88 10.83
C THR A 501 13.11 6.21 12.31
N GLN A 502 12.73 5.33 13.23
CA GLN A 502 12.99 5.51 14.67
C GLN A 502 14.48 5.40 15.01
N ILE A 503 15.20 4.46 14.39
CA ILE A 503 16.66 4.34 14.54
C ILE A 503 17.35 5.63 14.10
N GLY A 504 16.88 6.21 12.96
CA GLY A 504 17.40 7.47 12.43
C GLY A 504 17.26 8.65 13.39
N SER A 505 16.35 8.59 14.35
CA SER A 505 16.18 9.63 15.37
C SER A 505 17.25 9.60 16.46
N SER A 506 18.03 8.51 16.58
CA SER A 506 19.09 8.29 17.57
C SER A 506 18.67 8.58 19.00
N LEU A 507 17.40 8.31 19.35
CA LEU A 507 16.89 8.51 20.70
C LEU A 507 17.55 7.54 21.68
N MET A 508 17.90 8.02 22.87
CA MET A 508 18.53 7.26 23.92
C MET A 508 17.63 7.23 25.18
N GLY A 509 17.69 6.15 25.94
CA GLY A 509 16.93 5.98 27.18
C GLY A 509 15.43 5.77 26.95
N VAL A 510 15.03 5.31 25.78
CA VAL A 510 13.64 5.06 25.36
C VAL A 510 13.31 3.58 25.54
N LEU A 511 12.04 3.28 25.80
CA LEU A 511 11.48 1.94 25.77
C LEU A 511 10.83 1.70 24.41
N TYR A 512 11.44 0.84 23.58
CA TYR A 512 10.85 0.41 22.32
C TYR A 512 10.06 -0.89 22.54
N ILE A 513 8.83 -0.93 22.02
CA ILE A 513 7.99 -2.12 22.05
C ILE A 513 7.64 -2.49 20.61
N LEU A 514 8.08 -3.68 20.18
CA LEU A 514 7.93 -4.17 18.82
C LEU A 514 7.04 -5.41 18.79
N ASP A 515 6.15 -5.48 17.77
CA ASP A 515 5.26 -6.62 17.55
C ASP A 515 5.76 -7.43 16.36
N GLU A 516 6.32 -8.60 16.61
CA GLU A 516 6.78 -9.56 15.61
C GLU A 516 7.59 -8.93 14.44
N PRO A 517 8.72 -8.25 14.72
CA PRO A 517 9.47 -7.54 13.67
C PRO A 517 10.14 -8.46 12.65
N SER A 518 10.29 -9.76 12.93
CA SER A 518 10.85 -10.78 12.02
C SER A 518 9.87 -11.25 10.95
N ILE A 519 8.62 -10.79 11.00
CA ILE A 519 7.52 -11.26 10.16
C ILE A 519 7.82 -11.11 8.66
N GLY A 520 7.59 -12.18 7.87
CA GLY A 520 7.81 -12.18 6.41
C GLY A 520 9.28 -12.00 6.02
N LEU A 521 10.23 -12.23 6.94
CA LEU A 521 11.65 -12.21 6.66
C LEU A 521 12.18 -13.61 6.31
N HIS A 522 13.04 -13.62 5.30
CA HIS A 522 13.96 -14.74 5.11
C HIS A 522 15.03 -14.72 6.23
N GLN A 523 15.56 -15.86 6.65
CA GLN A 523 16.55 -15.96 7.74
C GLN A 523 17.76 -15.04 7.53
N ARG A 524 18.27 -14.92 6.32
CA ARG A 524 19.35 -13.98 5.96
C ARG A 524 19.03 -12.53 6.33
N ASP A 525 17.77 -12.10 6.13
CA ASP A 525 17.36 -10.74 6.42
C ASP A 525 17.05 -10.55 7.90
N ASN A 526 16.67 -11.63 8.61
CA ASN A 526 16.48 -11.66 10.05
C ASN A 526 17.80 -11.39 10.81
N ASP A 527 18.92 -11.93 10.35
CA ASP A 527 20.25 -11.66 10.92
C ASP A 527 20.58 -10.17 10.92
N LYS A 528 20.23 -9.44 9.83
CA LYS A 528 20.42 -7.99 9.75
C LYS A 528 19.54 -7.24 10.74
N LEU A 529 18.27 -7.64 10.84
CA LEU A 529 17.34 -7.07 11.81
C LEU A 529 17.85 -7.24 13.24
N LEU A 530 18.33 -8.44 13.60
CA LEU A 530 18.91 -8.72 14.91
C LEU A 530 20.13 -7.84 15.21
N GLY A 531 20.99 -7.62 14.21
CA GLY A 531 22.11 -6.67 14.33
C GLY A 531 21.63 -5.27 14.67
N THR A 532 20.57 -4.82 14.01
CA THR A 532 19.94 -3.51 14.21
C THR A 532 19.31 -3.37 15.61
N LEU A 533 18.59 -4.39 16.09
CA LEU A 533 17.98 -4.40 17.43
C LEU A 533 19.07 -4.37 18.53
N LYS A 534 20.17 -5.13 18.36
CA LYS A 534 21.32 -5.08 19.26
C LYS A 534 21.96 -3.70 19.29
N HIS A 535 22.11 -3.06 18.12
CA HIS A 535 22.62 -1.70 18.05
C HIS A 535 21.76 -0.70 18.82
N LEU A 536 20.43 -0.76 18.64
CA LEU A 536 19.48 0.07 19.41
C LEU A 536 19.61 -0.14 20.93
N ARG A 537 19.74 -1.39 21.36
CA ARG A 537 20.00 -1.73 22.76
C ARG A 537 21.30 -1.09 23.27
N ASP A 538 22.37 -1.23 22.49
CA ASP A 538 23.71 -0.76 22.87
C ASP A 538 23.81 0.78 22.95
N LEU A 539 22.85 1.50 22.34
CA LEU A 539 22.66 2.94 22.53
C LEU A 539 22.02 3.29 23.89
N GLY A 540 21.76 2.32 24.76
CA GLY A 540 21.15 2.53 26.08
C GLY A 540 19.63 2.57 26.05
N ASN A 541 18.98 1.85 25.14
CA ASN A 541 17.55 1.69 25.07
C ASN A 541 17.09 0.34 25.62
N THR A 542 15.89 0.29 26.17
CA THR A 542 15.23 -0.96 26.52
C THR A 542 14.33 -1.37 25.34
N LEU A 543 14.49 -2.63 24.89
CA LEU A 543 13.67 -3.19 23.82
C LEU A 543 12.81 -4.33 24.38
N ILE A 544 11.49 -4.24 24.21
CA ILE A 544 10.55 -5.34 24.42
C ILE A 544 10.08 -5.79 23.06
N VAL A 545 10.33 -7.04 22.71
CA VAL A 545 9.96 -7.62 21.42
C VAL A 545 9.01 -8.79 21.67
N VAL A 546 7.79 -8.71 21.16
CA VAL A 546 6.88 -9.85 21.11
C VAL A 546 7.30 -10.70 19.93
N GLU A 547 7.78 -11.93 20.18
CA GLU A 547 8.35 -12.76 19.11
C GLU A 547 8.15 -14.26 19.31
N HIS A 548 8.22 -14.96 18.18
CA HIS A 548 8.12 -16.41 18.09
C HIS A 548 9.33 -17.05 17.39
N ASP A 549 10.17 -16.21 16.79
CA ASP A 549 11.36 -16.65 16.06
C ASP A 549 12.46 -17.13 17.00
N GLU A 550 13.03 -18.31 16.71
CA GLU A 550 14.04 -18.94 17.54
C GLU A 550 15.33 -18.12 17.59
N ASP A 551 15.78 -17.55 16.46
CA ASP A 551 17.03 -16.79 16.40
C ASP A 551 16.91 -15.50 17.22
N THR A 552 15.75 -14.86 17.20
CA THR A 552 15.47 -13.68 18.03
C THR A 552 15.46 -14.02 19.51
N MET A 553 14.86 -15.15 19.89
CA MET A 553 14.88 -15.62 21.29
C MET A 553 16.31 -15.98 21.77
N ARG A 554 17.12 -16.62 20.91
CA ARG A 554 18.53 -16.92 21.19
C ARG A 554 19.40 -15.67 21.31
N ALA A 555 19.05 -14.61 20.63
CA ALA A 555 19.75 -13.32 20.67
C ALA A 555 19.34 -12.42 21.85
N ALA A 556 18.25 -12.76 22.55
CA ALA A 556 17.72 -11.98 23.67
C ALA A 556 18.59 -12.03 24.91
N ASP A 557 18.68 -10.94 25.65
CA ASP A 557 19.30 -10.88 26.96
C ASP A 557 18.39 -11.47 28.08
N PHE A 558 17.05 -11.36 27.85
CA PHE A 558 16.02 -11.79 28.80
C PHE A 558 14.77 -12.23 28.07
N ILE A 559 14.15 -13.31 28.48
CA ILE A 559 12.94 -13.87 27.86
C ILE A 559 11.85 -13.97 28.91
N VAL A 560 10.63 -13.65 28.52
CA VAL A 560 9.42 -13.81 29.31
C VAL A 560 8.46 -14.74 28.56
N ASP A 561 8.25 -15.94 29.08
CA ASP A 561 7.32 -16.91 28.51
C ASP A 561 5.94 -16.75 29.14
N VAL A 562 4.95 -16.34 28.33
CA VAL A 562 3.58 -16.06 28.74
C VAL A 562 2.68 -17.23 28.33
N GLY A 563 2.01 -17.84 29.31
CA GLY A 563 1.21 -19.04 29.07
C GLY A 563 0.33 -19.42 30.26
N PRO A 564 0.23 -20.73 30.57
CA PRO A 564 0.71 -21.88 29.80
C PRO A 564 -0.10 -22.22 28.55
N GLY A 565 -1.35 -21.68 28.44
CA GLY A 565 -2.28 -21.90 27.36
C GLY A 565 -2.66 -20.60 26.63
N ALA A 566 -3.77 -20.63 25.90
CA ALA A 566 -4.34 -19.48 25.20
C ALA A 566 -5.67 -19.05 25.87
N GLY A 567 -6.07 -17.79 25.66
CA GLY A 567 -7.33 -17.24 26.19
C GLY A 567 -7.43 -17.36 27.71
N SER A 568 -8.49 -17.98 28.24
CA SER A 568 -8.71 -18.19 29.66
C SER A 568 -7.67 -19.11 30.32
N HIS A 569 -7.03 -19.97 29.55
CA HIS A 569 -5.96 -20.87 29.99
C HIS A 569 -4.56 -20.23 29.94
N GLY A 570 -4.46 -19.00 29.43
CA GLY A 570 -3.26 -18.18 29.39
C GLY A 570 -3.20 -17.16 30.51
N GLY A 571 -2.42 -16.12 30.31
CA GLY A 571 -2.37 -14.93 31.17
C GLY A 571 -1.50 -15.09 32.42
N GLU A 572 -0.59 -16.08 32.46
CA GLU A 572 0.37 -16.29 33.54
C GLU A 572 1.80 -16.16 33.00
N ILE A 573 2.74 -15.81 33.86
CA ILE A 573 4.16 -15.94 33.53
C ILE A 573 4.58 -17.37 33.85
N VAL A 574 4.96 -18.13 32.84
CA VAL A 574 5.44 -19.51 32.99
C VAL A 574 6.88 -19.51 33.49
N GLU A 575 7.71 -18.65 32.88
CA GLU A 575 9.11 -18.43 33.29
C GLU A 575 9.57 -17.05 32.81
N ALA A 576 10.49 -16.44 33.53
CA ALA A 576 11.12 -15.17 33.16
C ALA A 576 12.61 -15.21 33.53
N GLY A 577 13.47 -15.16 32.52
CA GLY A 577 14.91 -15.27 32.75
C GLY A 577 15.73 -15.44 31.48
N THR A 578 16.86 -16.13 31.62
CA THR A 578 17.76 -16.46 30.50
C THR A 578 17.18 -17.58 29.62
N MET A 579 17.71 -17.70 28.41
CA MET A 579 17.37 -18.79 27.49
C MET A 579 17.47 -20.18 28.16
N GLU A 580 18.52 -20.42 28.94
CA GLU A 580 18.72 -21.69 29.65
C GLU A 580 17.62 -21.98 30.67
N GLN A 581 17.16 -20.95 31.40
CA GLN A 581 16.05 -21.09 32.34
C GLN A 581 14.74 -21.48 31.64
N ILE A 582 14.45 -20.85 30.53
CA ILE A 582 13.27 -21.19 29.71
C ILE A 582 13.34 -22.64 29.20
N MET A 583 14.49 -23.05 28.64
CA MET A 583 14.70 -24.41 28.11
C MET A 583 14.60 -25.51 29.19
N ASN A 584 15.02 -25.22 30.43
CA ASN A 584 14.99 -26.16 31.52
C ASN A 584 13.64 -26.24 32.25
N ASN A 585 12.71 -25.32 31.98
CA ASN A 585 11.39 -25.36 32.62
C ASN A 585 10.43 -26.33 31.85
N PRO A 586 10.03 -27.45 32.47
CA PRO A 586 9.18 -28.45 31.83
C PRO A 586 7.74 -27.95 31.57
N ARG A 587 7.32 -26.88 32.24
CA ARG A 587 6.00 -26.23 31.99
C ARG A 587 6.03 -25.32 30.78
N SER A 588 7.21 -24.86 30.33
CA SER A 588 7.36 -24.01 29.19
C SER A 588 7.25 -24.81 27.90
N ILE A 589 6.15 -24.56 27.12
CA ILE A 589 6.00 -25.15 25.79
C ILE A 589 7.07 -24.59 24.85
N THR A 590 7.37 -23.30 24.95
CA THR A 590 8.45 -22.65 24.22
C THR A 590 9.79 -23.35 24.51
N GLY A 591 10.10 -23.58 25.80
CA GLY A 591 11.30 -24.26 26.21
C GLY A 591 11.41 -25.70 25.67
N GLN A 592 10.29 -26.44 25.58
CA GLN A 592 10.27 -27.79 25.02
C GLN A 592 10.63 -27.83 23.52
N TYR A 593 10.23 -26.82 22.74
CA TYR A 593 10.62 -26.70 21.33
C TYR A 593 12.07 -26.24 21.18
N LEU A 594 12.49 -25.24 21.94
CA LEU A 594 13.87 -24.71 21.90
C LEU A 594 14.93 -25.74 22.36
N SER A 595 14.59 -26.63 23.29
CA SER A 595 15.45 -27.71 23.74
C SER A 595 15.40 -28.96 22.85
N GLY A 596 14.51 -29.00 21.87
CA GLY A 596 14.32 -30.13 20.96
C GLY A 596 13.57 -31.34 21.57
N VAL A 597 13.03 -31.21 22.81
CA VAL A 597 12.13 -32.23 23.41
C VAL A 597 10.89 -32.42 22.57
N LYS A 598 10.32 -31.31 22.09
CA LYS A 598 9.28 -31.33 21.01
C LYS A 598 9.89 -30.78 19.75
N ARG A 599 9.63 -31.43 18.64
CA ARG A 599 10.07 -30.96 17.32
C ARG A 599 9.05 -31.33 16.25
N ILE A 600 8.99 -30.55 15.20
CA ILE A 600 8.25 -30.87 13.99
C ILE A 600 9.07 -31.88 13.19
N PRO A 601 8.56 -33.10 12.91
CA PRO A 601 9.34 -34.14 12.24
C PRO A 601 9.56 -33.82 10.77
N VAL A 602 10.70 -34.24 10.24
CA VAL A 602 10.94 -34.29 8.78
C VAL A 602 10.22 -35.51 8.24
N PRO A 603 9.41 -35.40 7.17
CA PRO A 603 8.77 -36.57 6.55
C PRO A 603 9.81 -37.58 6.06
N THR A 604 9.56 -38.87 6.32
CA THR A 604 10.45 -39.96 5.90
C THR A 604 10.40 -40.23 4.39
N SER A 605 9.33 -39.81 3.71
CA SER A 605 9.16 -39.90 2.26
C SER A 605 8.41 -38.68 1.74
N ARG A 606 8.76 -38.21 0.56
CA ARG A 606 8.09 -37.12 -0.15
C ARG A 606 7.04 -37.68 -1.11
N ARG A 607 5.87 -37.01 -1.21
CA ARG A 607 4.84 -37.34 -2.20
C ARG A 607 5.32 -36.95 -3.60
N SER A 608 5.18 -37.82 -4.57
CA SER A 608 5.45 -37.56 -6.01
C SER A 608 4.30 -36.83 -6.71
N GLY A 609 3.19 -36.60 -6.00
CA GLY A 609 1.98 -36.06 -6.57
C GLY A 609 1.15 -37.11 -7.33
N ASN A 610 0.15 -36.63 -8.07
CA ASN A 610 -0.78 -37.50 -8.83
C ASN A 610 -0.37 -37.67 -10.30
N GLY A 611 0.87 -37.34 -10.66
CA GLY A 611 1.39 -37.43 -12.03
C GLY A 611 0.95 -36.29 -12.95
N LYS A 612 0.21 -35.32 -12.46
CA LYS A 612 -0.24 -34.11 -13.16
C LYS A 612 0.48 -32.89 -12.62
N ALA A 613 0.61 -31.87 -13.44
CA ALA A 613 1.28 -30.65 -13.05
C ALA A 613 0.55 -29.40 -13.59
N LEU A 614 0.69 -28.32 -12.87
CA LEU A 614 0.32 -26.97 -13.29
C LEU A 614 1.60 -26.26 -13.70
N SER A 615 1.69 -25.76 -14.93
CA SER A 615 2.90 -25.12 -15.45
C SER A 615 2.61 -23.68 -15.84
N ILE A 616 3.47 -22.77 -15.41
CA ILE A 616 3.51 -21.36 -15.78
C ILE A 616 4.69 -21.18 -16.71
N SER A 617 4.48 -20.54 -17.86
CA SER A 617 5.57 -20.23 -18.80
C SER A 617 5.67 -18.74 -19.02
N GLY A 618 6.90 -18.23 -18.96
CA GLY A 618 7.22 -16.86 -19.28
C GLY A 618 6.60 -15.83 -18.36
N ALA A 619 6.59 -16.05 -17.04
CA ALA A 619 6.10 -15.07 -16.07
C ALA A 619 7.04 -13.86 -16.03
N ALA A 620 6.49 -12.66 -16.28
CA ALA A 620 7.26 -11.41 -16.42
C ALA A 620 6.61 -10.23 -15.68
N GLU A 621 5.77 -10.50 -14.68
CA GLU A 621 5.13 -9.46 -13.88
C GLU A 621 6.10 -8.89 -12.85
N ASN A 622 6.10 -7.56 -12.67
CA ASN A 622 6.97 -6.82 -11.77
C ASN A 622 8.47 -7.14 -12.03
N ASN A 623 9.15 -7.76 -11.06
CA ASN A 623 10.57 -8.10 -11.16
C ASN A 623 10.86 -9.48 -11.77
N LEU A 624 9.86 -10.27 -12.14
CA LEU A 624 10.06 -11.61 -12.73
C LEU A 624 10.73 -11.53 -14.11
N LYS A 625 11.68 -12.42 -14.36
CA LYS A 625 12.55 -12.43 -15.55
C LYS A 625 12.21 -13.57 -16.50
N ASP A 626 10.98 -13.55 -17.09
CA ASP A 626 10.51 -14.57 -18.05
C ASP A 626 10.62 -16.01 -17.47
N VAL A 627 10.05 -16.20 -16.29
CA VAL A 627 10.25 -17.39 -15.46
C VAL A 627 9.30 -18.52 -15.86
N ASP A 628 9.85 -19.75 -15.97
CA ASP A 628 9.10 -20.99 -16.14
C ASP A 628 9.06 -21.77 -14.82
N VAL A 629 7.87 -22.21 -14.41
CA VAL A 629 7.66 -22.93 -13.14
C VAL A 629 6.68 -24.07 -13.34
N THR A 630 6.98 -25.22 -12.73
CA THR A 630 6.10 -26.41 -12.71
C THR A 630 5.74 -26.75 -11.27
N ILE A 631 4.44 -26.87 -10.98
CA ILE A 631 3.89 -27.21 -9.68
C ILE A 631 3.25 -28.58 -9.77
N PRO A 632 3.78 -29.62 -9.11
CA PRO A 632 3.17 -30.95 -9.08
C PRO A 632 1.82 -30.90 -8.32
N LEU A 633 0.78 -31.51 -8.89
CA LEU A 633 -0.54 -31.55 -8.26
C LEU A 633 -0.65 -32.69 -7.25
N GLY A 634 -1.42 -32.46 -6.17
CA GLY A 634 -1.56 -33.43 -5.08
C GLY A 634 -0.35 -33.43 -4.12
N THR A 635 0.33 -32.29 -3.99
CA THR A 635 1.51 -32.11 -3.13
C THR A 635 1.36 -30.88 -2.25
N LEU A 636 2.18 -30.81 -1.20
CA LEU A 636 2.49 -29.58 -0.47
C LEU A 636 3.70 -28.93 -1.15
N THR A 637 3.48 -27.86 -1.87
CA THR A 637 4.55 -27.10 -2.55
C THR A 637 4.80 -25.79 -1.84
N CYS A 638 6.06 -25.49 -1.48
CA CYS A 638 6.47 -24.22 -0.88
C CYS A 638 7.17 -23.33 -1.92
N VAL A 639 6.75 -22.06 -2.02
CA VAL A 639 7.44 -21.02 -2.78
C VAL A 639 8.25 -20.20 -1.80
N THR A 640 9.58 -20.27 -1.92
CA THR A 640 10.55 -19.70 -0.98
C THR A 640 11.43 -18.64 -1.64
N GLY A 641 12.33 -18.04 -0.88
CA GLY A 641 13.32 -17.08 -1.35
C GLY A 641 13.38 -15.82 -0.51
N VAL A 642 14.38 -15.01 -0.74
CA VAL A 642 14.61 -13.75 0.00
C VAL A 642 13.46 -12.76 -0.15
N SER A 643 13.39 -11.79 0.74
CA SER A 643 12.37 -10.72 0.67
C SER A 643 12.50 -9.94 -0.64
N GLY A 644 11.38 -9.73 -1.34
CA GLY A 644 11.36 -9.03 -2.63
C GLY A 644 11.83 -9.85 -3.84
N SER A 645 12.09 -11.16 -3.72
CA SER A 645 12.54 -12.02 -4.83
C SER A 645 11.50 -12.29 -5.93
N GLY A 646 10.23 -11.91 -5.72
CA GLY A 646 9.15 -12.08 -6.71
C GLY A 646 8.12 -13.16 -6.37
N LYS A 647 8.14 -13.76 -5.18
CA LYS A 647 7.20 -14.82 -4.74
C LYS A 647 5.73 -14.42 -4.93
N SER A 648 5.33 -13.30 -4.37
CA SER A 648 3.95 -12.80 -4.46
C SER A 648 3.59 -12.38 -5.89
N SER A 649 4.56 -11.89 -6.70
CA SER A 649 4.34 -11.62 -8.13
C SER A 649 4.03 -12.91 -8.90
N LEU A 650 4.77 -13.99 -8.64
CA LEU A 650 4.54 -15.28 -9.28
C LEU A 650 3.21 -15.93 -8.84
N VAL A 651 3.01 -16.00 -7.52
CA VAL A 651 1.88 -16.76 -6.96
C VAL A 651 0.59 -15.93 -6.99
N ASN A 652 0.60 -14.72 -6.43
CA ASN A 652 -0.63 -13.94 -6.26
C ASN A 652 -1.03 -13.21 -7.54
N GLU A 653 -0.07 -12.53 -8.22
CA GLU A 653 -0.39 -11.73 -9.41
C GLU A 653 -0.56 -12.58 -10.67
N VAL A 654 0.35 -13.52 -10.94
CA VAL A 654 0.29 -14.33 -12.15
C VAL A 654 -0.63 -15.54 -11.96
N LEU A 655 -0.32 -16.44 -11.03
CA LEU A 655 -0.99 -17.72 -10.90
C LEU A 655 -2.41 -17.58 -10.34
N ASN A 656 -2.54 -17.02 -9.15
CA ASN A 656 -3.81 -16.93 -8.42
C ASN A 656 -4.86 -16.16 -9.22
N LYS A 657 -4.52 -14.99 -9.75
CA LYS A 657 -5.45 -14.21 -10.59
C LYS A 657 -5.86 -14.93 -11.86
N THR A 658 -4.94 -15.71 -12.50
CA THR A 658 -5.28 -16.54 -13.66
C THR A 658 -6.28 -17.63 -13.28
N LEU A 659 -6.02 -18.35 -12.18
CA LEU A 659 -6.90 -19.44 -11.71
C LEU A 659 -8.27 -18.90 -11.26
N LEU A 660 -8.31 -17.79 -10.51
CA LEU A 660 -9.55 -17.13 -10.08
C LEU A 660 -10.41 -16.74 -11.29
N GLY A 661 -9.79 -16.17 -12.32
CA GLY A 661 -10.49 -15.82 -13.56
C GLY A 661 -11.05 -17.03 -14.31
N LYS A 662 -10.27 -18.11 -14.44
CA LYS A 662 -10.64 -19.29 -15.22
C LYS A 662 -11.54 -20.28 -14.48
N LEU A 663 -11.23 -20.58 -13.21
CA LEU A 663 -11.94 -21.59 -12.43
C LEU A 663 -13.11 -21.01 -11.64
N ASN A 664 -12.92 -19.84 -11.03
CA ASN A 664 -13.93 -19.21 -10.18
C ASN A 664 -14.73 -18.10 -10.90
N HIS A 665 -14.43 -17.85 -12.18
CA HIS A 665 -15.06 -16.79 -13.00
C HIS A 665 -15.00 -15.38 -12.35
N ALA A 666 -13.95 -15.14 -11.56
CA ALA A 666 -13.74 -13.84 -10.93
C ALA A 666 -13.24 -12.80 -11.95
N ARG A 667 -13.62 -11.54 -11.73
CA ARG A 667 -13.11 -10.40 -12.52
C ARG A 667 -11.73 -10.03 -12.03
N THR A 668 -10.70 -10.64 -12.61
CA THR A 668 -9.31 -10.38 -12.25
C THR A 668 -8.50 -10.09 -13.50
N ARG A 669 -7.47 -9.25 -13.36
CA ARG A 669 -6.47 -9.04 -14.38
C ARG A 669 -5.21 -9.81 -13.97
N PRO A 670 -4.90 -10.92 -14.63
CA PRO A 670 -3.67 -11.66 -14.37
C PRO A 670 -2.43 -10.84 -14.71
N GLY A 671 -1.35 -11.08 -13.98
CA GLY A 671 -0.03 -10.55 -14.30
C GLY A 671 0.51 -11.09 -15.61
N ALA A 672 1.54 -10.44 -16.15
CA ALA A 672 2.14 -10.77 -17.43
C ALA A 672 2.78 -12.16 -17.40
N CYS A 673 2.30 -13.06 -18.27
CA CYS A 673 2.88 -14.38 -18.55
C CYS A 673 2.52 -14.83 -19.96
N LYS A 674 3.29 -15.79 -20.53
CA LYS A 674 2.99 -16.36 -21.86
C LYS A 674 1.77 -17.28 -21.79
N CYS A 675 1.79 -18.24 -20.90
CA CYS A 675 0.65 -19.15 -20.67
C CYS A 675 0.71 -19.84 -19.31
N VAL A 676 -0.46 -20.32 -18.86
CA VAL A 676 -0.60 -21.24 -17.72
C VAL A 676 -1.34 -22.48 -18.24
N THR A 677 -0.78 -23.67 -18.05
CA THR A 677 -1.32 -24.96 -18.52
C THR A 677 -1.55 -25.91 -17.35
N GLY A 678 -2.39 -26.94 -17.53
CA GLY A 678 -2.73 -27.91 -16.47
C GLY A 678 -3.92 -27.50 -15.60
N MET A 679 -4.57 -26.36 -15.89
CA MET A 679 -5.74 -25.88 -15.14
C MET A 679 -6.95 -26.80 -15.24
N GLU A 680 -7.04 -27.59 -16.32
CA GLU A 680 -8.11 -28.57 -16.56
C GLU A 680 -8.13 -29.72 -15.53
N HIS A 681 -7.07 -29.89 -14.78
CA HIS A 681 -6.97 -30.87 -13.70
C HIS A 681 -7.54 -30.39 -12.37
N LEU A 682 -7.86 -29.11 -12.29
CA LEU A 682 -8.38 -28.44 -11.11
C LEU A 682 -9.84 -28.04 -11.31
N ASP A 683 -10.62 -28.09 -10.24
CA ASP A 683 -12.03 -27.65 -10.24
C ASP A 683 -12.21 -26.26 -9.60
N LYS A 684 -11.31 -25.87 -8.69
CA LYS A 684 -11.47 -24.67 -7.88
C LYS A 684 -10.13 -24.19 -7.34
N VAL A 685 -9.97 -22.89 -7.20
CA VAL A 685 -8.89 -22.27 -6.42
C VAL A 685 -9.47 -21.59 -5.17
N ILE A 686 -8.78 -21.76 -4.05
CA ILE A 686 -9.10 -21.12 -2.77
C ILE A 686 -7.87 -20.34 -2.34
N ASP A 687 -8.08 -19.01 -2.26
CA ASP A 687 -7.07 -18.06 -1.80
C ASP A 687 -7.27 -17.78 -0.32
N ILE A 688 -6.24 -18.04 0.48
CA ILE A 688 -6.23 -17.87 1.93
C ILE A 688 -5.14 -16.85 2.29
N ASP A 689 -5.49 -15.59 2.19
CA ASP A 689 -4.63 -14.46 2.51
C ASP A 689 -4.89 -13.90 3.92
N GLN A 690 -4.05 -12.98 4.37
CA GLN A 690 -4.15 -12.32 5.69
C GLN A 690 -5.21 -11.19 5.73
N SER A 691 -5.98 -10.97 4.67
CA SER A 691 -7.01 -9.95 4.65
C SER A 691 -8.12 -10.25 5.68
N PRO A 692 -8.70 -9.23 6.33
CA PRO A 692 -9.77 -9.42 7.29
C PRO A 692 -10.96 -10.19 6.71
N ILE A 693 -11.60 -11.06 7.50
CA ILE A 693 -12.80 -11.81 7.12
C ILE A 693 -14.05 -10.93 6.91
N GLY A 694 -13.91 -9.63 7.14
CA GLY A 694 -14.93 -8.61 6.89
C GLY A 694 -14.44 -7.24 7.32
N ARG A 695 -15.10 -6.19 6.82
CA ARG A 695 -14.71 -4.78 7.05
C ARG A 695 -15.55 -4.07 8.12
N THR A 696 -16.53 -4.76 8.70
CA THR A 696 -17.45 -4.19 9.67
C THR A 696 -17.45 -4.97 10.96
N PRO A 697 -17.82 -4.36 12.12
CA PRO A 697 -17.95 -5.05 13.39
C PRO A 697 -18.97 -6.21 13.40
N ARG A 698 -19.84 -6.29 12.39
CA ARG A 698 -20.83 -7.37 12.22
C ARG A 698 -20.22 -8.67 11.72
N SER A 699 -19.12 -8.57 10.97
CA SER A 699 -18.40 -9.75 10.51
C SER A 699 -17.68 -10.38 11.71
N ASN A 700 -17.83 -11.68 11.88
CA ASN A 700 -17.21 -12.44 12.98
C ASN A 700 -16.96 -13.89 12.54
N PRO A 701 -16.18 -14.69 13.29
CA PRO A 701 -15.88 -16.08 12.96
C PRO A 701 -17.15 -16.94 12.73
N ALA A 702 -18.20 -16.79 13.55
CA ALA A 702 -19.41 -17.57 13.40
C ALA A 702 -20.17 -17.26 12.11
N THR A 703 -20.19 -15.99 11.67
CA THR A 703 -20.82 -15.60 10.39
C THR A 703 -20.03 -16.07 9.19
N TYR A 704 -18.71 -15.97 9.25
CA TYR A 704 -17.84 -16.34 8.14
C TYR A 704 -17.81 -17.85 7.88
N THR A 705 -17.70 -18.65 8.93
CA THR A 705 -17.75 -20.13 8.85
C THR A 705 -19.14 -20.67 8.53
N GLY A 706 -20.17 -19.81 8.52
CA GLY A 706 -21.57 -20.23 8.38
C GLY A 706 -22.15 -20.96 9.60
N LEU A 707 -21.39 -21.00 10.71
CA LEU A 707 -21.83 -21.57 11.99
C LEU A 707 -23.05 -20.81 12.54
N PHE A 708 -23.06 -19.48 12.36
CA PHE A 708 -24.14 -18.64 12.85
C PHE A 708 -25.51 -18.94 12.22
N ASN A 709 -25.55 -19.42 10.97
CA ASN A 709 -26.81 -19.82 10.36
C ASN A 709 -27.43 -21.02 11.09
N ASP A 710 -26.63 -22.05 11.40
CA ASP A 710 -27.10 -23.23 12.14
C ASP A 710 -27.51 -22.86 13.57
N ILE A 711 -26.81 -21.91 14.22
CA ILE A 711 -27.19 -21.40 15.55
C ILE A 711 -28.54 -20.67 15.50
N ARG A 712 -28.77 -19.82 14.49
CA ARG A 712 -30.06 -19.12 14.34
C ARG A 712 -31.23 -20.09 14.13
N ASP A 713 -31.03 -21.11 13.30
CA ASP A 713 -32.04 -22.15 13.06
C ASP A 713 -32.32 -22.95 14.33
N LEU A 714 -31.29 -23.23 15.13
CA LEU A 714 -31.46 -23.86 16.44
C LEU A 714 -32.29 -23.01 17.37
N PHE A 715 -31.99 -21.71 17.54
CA PHE A 715 -32.76 -20.82 18.41
C PHE A 715 -34.23 -20.68 17.95
N ALA A 716 -34.45 -20.58 16.63
CA ALA A 716 -35.78 -20.55 16.06
C ALA A 716 -36.58 -21.86 16.30
N SER A 717 -35.90 -22.99 16.50
CA SER A 717 -36.49 -24.28 16.77
C SER A 717 -36.92 -24.49 18.25
N THR A 718 -36.45 -23.62 19.17
CA THR A 718 -36.81 -23.69 20.60
C THR A 718 -38.30 -23.48 20.84
N ASN A 719 -38.84 -24.05 21.94
CA ASN A 719 -40.24 -23.90 22.29
C ASN A 719 -40.65 -22.43 22.50
N ASP A 720 -39.79 -21.64 23.18
CA ASP A 720 -40.05 -20.22 23.44
C ASP A 720 -40.12 -19.40 22.15
N ALA A 721 -39.23 -19.67 21.19
CA ALA A 721 -39.25 -19.00 19.89
C ALA A 721 -40.52 -19.37 19.09
N LYS A 722 -40.92 -20.65 19.10
CA LYS A 722 -42.14 -21.12 18.40
C LYS A 722 -43.41 -20.51 18.98
N ILE A 723 -43.53 -20.44 20.32
CA ILE A 723 -44.67 -19.83 21.00
C ILE A 723 -44.80 -18.35 20.63
N ARG A 724 -43.65 -17.64 20.48
CA ARG A 724 -43.60 -16.21 20.12
C ARG A 724 -43.65 -15.97 18.61
N GLY A 725 -43.67 -17.01 17.78
CA GLY A 725 -43.64 -16.90 16.31
C GLY A 725 -42.31 -16.36 15.76
N TYR A 726 -41.19 -16.61 16.48
CA TYR A 726 -39.88 -16.11 16.07
C TYR A 726 -39.20 -17.06 15.09
N GLY A 727 -39.02 -16.61 13.84
CA GLY A 727 -38.21 -17.32 12.83
C GLY A 727 -36.71 -17.00 12.91
N PRO A 728 -35.86 -17.67 12.09
CA PRO A 728 -34.42 -17.48 12.11
C PRO A 728 -33.97 -16.03 11.88
N GLY A 729 -34.78 -15.22 11.17
CA GLY A 729 -34.51 -13.79 10.94
C GLY A 729 -34.51 -12.96 12.23
N ARG A 730 -35.29 -13.36 13.25
CA ARG A 730 -35.33 -12.69 14.55
C ARG A 730 -34.01 -12.76 15.29
N PHE A 731 -33.28 -13.85 15.10
CA PHE A 731 -31.96 -14.10 15.69
C PHE A 731 -30.81 -13.59 14.87
N SER A 732 -31.06 -12.76 13.82
CA SER A 732 -30.05 -12.10 13.02
C SER A 732 -29.82 -10.67 13.48
N PHE A 733 -28.57 -10.30 13.83
CA PHE A 733 -28.24 -8.92 14.14
C PHE A 733 -28.13 -8.02 12.87
N ASN A 734 -28.23 -8.59 11.67
CA ASN A 734 -28.22 -7.85 10.40
C ASN A 734 -29.63 -7.42 9.96
N VAL A 735 -30.69 -8.07 10.46
CA VAL A 735 -32.09 -7.87 10.04
C VAL A 735 -32.84 -7.12 11.12
N LYS A 736 -33.72 -6.19 10.71
CA LYS A 736 -34.63 -5.51 11.64
C LYS A 736 -35.57 -6.50 12.34
N GLY A 737 -35.97 -6.17 13.56
CA GLY A 737 -36.94 -6.93 14.35
C GLY A 737 -36.32 -7.60 15.57
N GLY A 738 -35.15 -8.20 15.51
CA GLY A 738 -34.47 -8.83 16.65
C GLY A 738 -33.23 -8.13 17.15
N ARG A 739 -32.62 -7.28 16.30
CA ARG A 739 -31.42 -6.53 16.63
C ARG A 739 -31.68 -5.31 17.50
N CYS A 740 -30.67 -4.83 18.17
CA CYS A 740 -30.72 -3.51 18.81
C CYS A 740 -30.72 -2.42 17.70
N GLU A 741 -31.76 -1.59 17.69
CA GLU A 741 -31.89 -0.56 16.65
C GLU A 741 -31.00 0.66 16.93
N ALA A 742 -30.58 0.89 18.19
CA ALA A 742 -29.67 1.98 18.53
C ALA A 742 -28.28 1.83 17.87
N CYS A 743 -27.70 0.62 17.88
CA CYS A 743 -26.44 0.32 17.20
C CYS A 743 -26.65 -0.45 15.89
N SER A 744 -27.90 -0.64 15.46
CA SER A 744 -28.23 -1.42 14.26
C SER A 744 -27.65 -2.84 14.22
N GLY A 745 -27.40 -3.44 15.41
CA GLY A 745 -26.83 -4.77 15.55
C GLY A 745 -25.31 -4.85 15.61
N ASP A 746 -24.60 -3.72 15.56
CA ASP A 746 -23.13 -3.70 15.66
C ASP A 746 -22.61 -4.04 17.06
N GLY A 747 -23.43 -3.76 18.11
CA GLY A 747 -23.02 -3.86 19.50
C GLY A 747 -22.14 -2.68 19.96
N LEU A 748 -21.57 -1.97 19.02
CA LEU A 748 -20.69 -0.82 19.20
C LEU A 748 -21.26 0.41 18.49
N VAL A 749 -20.93 1.59 18.96
CA VAL A 749 -21.22 2.86 18.30
C VAL A 749 -19.90 3.46 17.85
N LYS A 750 -19.80 3.79 16.56
CA LYS A 750 -18.64 4.47 15.98
C LYS A 750 -18.74 5.96 16.27
N ILE A 751 -17.75 6.52 16.92
CA ILE A 751 -17.59 7.96 17.11
C ILE A 751 -16.54 8.44 16.12
N GLU A 752 -16.97 9.19 15.11
CA GLU A 752 -16.06 9.75 14.09
C GLU A 752 -15.29 10.95 14.67
N MET A 753 -13.98 10.84 14.66
CA MET A 753 -13.05 11.86 15.14
C MET A 753 -12.34 12.48 13.94
N HIS A 754 -12.73 13.69 13.53
CA HIS A 754 -12.27 14.33 12.28
C HIS A 754 -10.74 14.39 12.09
N PHE A 755 -9.94 14.42 13.17
CA PHE A 755 -8.48 14.52 13.14
C PHE A 755 -7.76 13.34 13.79
N LEU A 756 -8.49 12.39 14.38
CA LEU A 756 -7.97 11.21 15.07
C LEU A 756 -8.60 9.95 14.47
N ALA A 757 -8.08 8.79 14.85
CA ALA A 757 -8.71 7.53 14.50
C ALA A 757 -10.11 7.42 15.14
N ASP A 758 -11.06 6.84 14.39
CA ASP A 758 -12.41 6.61 14.88
C ASP A 758 -12.40 5.73 16.13
N VAL A 759 -13.19 6.10 17.13
CA VAL A 759 -13.32 5.35 18.39
C VAL A 759 -14.61 4.52 18.38
N TYR A 760 -14.51 3.26 18.78
CA TYR A 760 -15.64 2.37 18.92
C TYR A 760 -15.95 2.15 20.40
N VAL A 761 -17.14 2.53 20.85
CA VAL A 761 -17.60 2.37 22.24
C VAL A 761 -18.76 1.38 22.29
N PRO A 762 -18.91 0.58 23.37
CA PRO A 762 -20.07 -0.28 23.55
C PRO A 762 -21.37 0.53 23.48
N CYS A 763 -22.39 -0.02 22.82
CA CYS A 763 -23.70 0.61 22.71
C CYS A 763 -24.35 0.71 24.10
N GLU A 764 -24.74 1.87 24.54
CA GLU A 764 -25.36 2.11 25.85
C GLU A 764 -26.67 1.33 26.06
N VAL A 765 -27.45 1.12 24.98
CA VAL A 765 -28.73 0.44 25.03
C VAL A 765 -28.59 -1.09 25.19
N CYS A 766 -27.79 -1.73 24.35
CA CYS A 766 -27.62 -3.20 24.38
C CYS A 766 -26.35 -3.63 25.11
N ARG A 767 -25.46 -2.71 25.51
CA ARG A 767 -24.19 -2.99 26.22
C ARG A 767 -23.34 -4.07 25.54
N GLY A 768 -23.28 -4.00 24.20
CA GLY A 768 -22.54 -4.98 23.40
C GLY A 768 -23.33 -6.22 22.97
N ALA A 769 -24.52 -6.48 23.53
CA ALA A 769 -25.30 -7.71 23.28
C ALA A 769 -25.88 -7.82 21.85
N ARG A 770 -25.88 -6.75 21.03
CA ARG A 770 -26.31 -6.68 19.61
C ARG A 770 -27.81 -6.86 19.38
N TYR A 771 -28.57 -7.38 20.32
CA TYR A 771 -29.99 -7.72 20.21
C TYR A 771 -30.88 -6.87 21.13
N ASN A 772 -32.17 -6.85 20.83
CA ASN A 772 -33.18 -6.28 21.73
C ASN A 772 -33.49 -7.26 22.88
N ARG A 773 -34.18 -6.74 23.92
CA ARG A 773 -34.46 -7.48 25.15
C ARG A 773 -35.29 -8.74 24.88
N GLU A 774 -36.34 -8.64 24.06
CA GLU A 774 -37.27 -9.74 23.79
C GLU A 774 -36.55 -10.93 23.07
N THR A 775 -35.56 -10.66 22.19
CA THR A 775 -34.80 -11.71 21.55
C THR A 775 -33.85 -12.39 22.54
N LEU A 776 -33.30 -11.65 23.51
CA LEU A 776 -32.42 -12.19 24.55
C LEU A 776 -33.14 -13.04 25.60
N GLU A 777 -34.47 -12.97 25.69
CA GLU A 777 -35.27 -13.83 26.58
C GLU A 777 -35.35 -15.28 26.09
N VAL A 778 -35.11 -15.56 24.83
CA VAL A 778 -35.11 -16.92 24.28
C VAL A 778 -33.82 -17.62 24.66
N LEU A 779 -33.92 -18.75 25.33
CA LEU A 779 -32.78 -19.50 25.85
C LEU A 779 -32.65 -20.88 25.19
N TYR A 780 -31.43 -21.33 24.98
CA TYR A 780 -31.05 -22.70 24.66
C TYR A 780 -30.04 -23.20 25.68
N LYS A 781 -30.32 -24.31 26.38
CA LYS A 781 -29.48 -24.81 27.51
C LYS A 781 -29.10 -23.69 28.51
N GLY A 782 -30.04 -22.77 28.81
CA GLY A 782 -29.83 -21.67 29.76
C GLY A 782 -29.03 -20.47 29.25
N LYS A 783 -28.63 -20.45 27.99
CA LYS A 783 -27.89 -19.32 27.38
C LYS A 783 -28.69 -18.67 26.24
N ASN A 784 -28.66 -17.35 26.17
CA ASN A 784 -29.23 -16.59 25.05
C ASN A 784 -28.24 -16.50 23.88
N ILE A 785 -28.74 -16.03 22.74
CA ILE A 785 -27.90 -15.97 21.51
C ILE A 785 -26.67 -15.07 21.64
N SER A 786 -26.73 -14.00 22.42
CA SER A 786 -25.57 -13.13 22.68
C SER A 786 -24.51 -13.85 23.52
N GLN A 787 -24.91 -14.56 24.54
CA GLN A 787 -24.04 -15.38 25.38
C GLN A 787 -23.38 -16.52 24.59
N VAL A 788 -24.12 -17.09 23.60
CA VAL A 788 -23.52 -18.09 22.68
C VAL A 788 -22.49 -17.47 21.76
N LEU A 789 -22.71 -16.26 21.27
CA LEU A 789 -21.70 -15.54 20.49
C LEU A 789 -20.46 -15.16 21.33
N ASP A 790 -20.64 -15.01 22.64
CA ASP A 790 -19.55 -14.69 23.58
C ASP A 790 -18.71 -15.92 23.98
N MET A 791 -19.18 -17.13 23.68
CA MET A 791 -18.42 -18.35 23.89
C MET A 791 -17.18 -18.39 22.99
N THR A 792 -16.12 -19.00 23.51
CA THR A 792 -14.96 -19.41 22.70
C THR A 792 -15.34 -20.59 21.78
N ALA A 793 -14.54 -20.85 20.76
CA ALA A 793 -14.76 -22.00 19.88
C ALA A 793 -14.65 -23.33 20.65
N GLU A 794 -13.76 -23.43 21.64
CA GLU A 794 -13.59 -24.59 22.51
C GLU A 794 -14.83 -24.83 23.36
N GLU A 795 -15.33 -23.81 24.06
CA GLU A 795 -16.59 -23.89 24.84
C GLU A 795 -17.80 -24.26 23.95
N ALA A 796 -17.79 -23.79 22.70
CA ALA A 796 -18.88 -24.11 21.75
C ALA A 796 -18.86 -25.58 21.32
N VAL A 797 -17.70 -26.23 21.19
CA VAL A 797 -17.58 -27.66 20.90
C VAL A 797 -18.28 -28.48 21.99
N ASP A 798 -18.05 -28.15 23.26
CA ASP A 798 -18.63 -28.84 24.39
C ASP A 798 -20.14 -28.52 24.54
N PHE A 799 -20.50 -27.26 24.41
CA PHE A 799 -21.88 -26.81 24.52
C PHE A 799 -22.82 -27.44 23.47
N PHE A 800 -22.30 -27.60 22.25
CA PHE A 800 -23.03 -28.18 21.12
C PHE A 800 -22.70 -29.65 20.83
N GLU A 801 -22.22 -30.43 21.84
CA GLU A 801 -21.78 -31.83 21.67
C GLU A 801 -22.76 -32.71 20.90
N ASN A 802 -24.10 -32.50 21.15
CA ASN A 802 -25.21 -33.27 20.57
C ASN A 802 -25.70 -32.71 19.22
N LEU A 803 -25.05 -31.71 18.65
CA LEU A 803 -25.44 -31.06 17.41
C LEU A 803 -24.28 -31.16 16.37
N PRO A 804 -24.19 -32.28 15.62
CA PRO A 804 -23.02 -32.59 14.79
C PRO A 804 -22.63 -31.50 13.79
N LYS A 805 -23.63 -30.80 13.20
CA LYS A 805 -23.34 -29.72 12.23
C LYS A 805 -22.62 -28.52 12.86
N ILE A 806 -23.09 -28.09 14.02
CA ILE A 806 -22.55 -26.96 14.77
C ILE A 806 -21.19 -27.35 15.34
N ARG A 807 -21.16 -28.52 16.04
CA ARG A 807 -19.94 -29.05 16.63
C ARG A 807 -18.80 -29.19 15.63
N ARG A 808 -19.04 -29.76 14.43
CA ARG A 808 -17.99 -29.93 13.40
C ARG A 808 -17.37 -28.61 13.01
N LYS A 809 -18.17 -27.54 12.78
CA LYS A 809 -17.65 -26.22 12.40
C LYS A 809 -16.88 -25.54 13.54
N ALA A 810 -17.32 -25.71 14.78
CA ALA A 810 -16.58 -25.22 15.95
C ALA A 810 -15.28 -26.00 16.13
N GLN A 811 -15.32 -27.35 15.95
CA GLN A 811 -14.17 -28.23 16.05
C GLN A 811 -13.06 -27.86 15.04
N THR A 812 -13.39 -27.54 13.79
CA THR A 812 -12.39 -27.10 12.81
C THR A 812 -11.70 -25.79 13.21
N MET A 813 -12.37 -24.91 13.94
CA MET A 813 -11.71 -23.73 14.52
C MET A 813 -10.69 -24.11 15.61
N VAL A 814 -11.02 -25.10 16.43
CA VAL A 814 -10.08 -25.60 17.45
C VAL A 814 -8.86 -26.29 16.82
N GLU A 815 -9.09 -27.08 15.77
CA GLU A 815 -8.04 -27.80 15.03
C GLU A 815 -7.02 -26.86 14.39
N VAL A 816 -7.45 -25.70 13.87
CA VAL A 816 -6.53 -24.66 13.34
C VAL A 816 -5.92 -23.78 14.45
N GLY A 817 -6.10 -24.14 15.73
CA GLY A 817 -5.52 -23.38 16.84
C GLY A 817 -6.28 -22.11 17.25
N LEU A 818 -7.55 -21.99 16.90
CA LEU A 818 -8.42 -20.84 17.26
C LEU A 818 -9.43 -21.18 18.38
N GLY A 819 -9.15 -22.17 19.22
CA GLY A 819 -10.03 -22.58 20.33
C GLY A 819 -10.40 -21.44 21.28
N TYR A 820 -9.48 -20.51 21.50
CA TYR A 820 -9.63 -19.36 22.40
C TYR A 820 -10.45 -18.19 21.80
N VAL A 821 -10.66 -18.17 20.48
CA VAL A 821 -11.36 -17.06 19.80
C VAL A 821 -12.86 -17.16 20.06
N LYS A 822 -13.50 -16.04 20.44
CA LYS A 822 -14.95 -15.98 20.64
C LYS A 822 -15.68 -16.05 19.30
N LEU A 823 -16.80 -16.79 19.24
CA LEU A 823 -17.60 -16.96 18.03
C LEU A 823 -18.09 -15.63 17.44
N GLY A 824 -18.45 -14.68 18.30
CA GLY A 824 -18.93 -13.35 17.94
C GLY A 824 -17.86 -12.25 17.92
N GLN A 825 -16.56 -12.58 18.04
CA GLN A 825 -15.46 -11.60 18.01
C GLN A 825 -15.49 -10.82 16.70
N SER A 826 -15.41 -9.49 16.78
CA SER A 826 -15.41 -8.64 15.58
C SER A 826 -14.21 -8.96 14.69
N SER A 827 -14.44 -9.01 13.36
CA SER A 827 -13.35 -9.17 12.38
C SER A 827 -12.28 -8.09 12.45
N THR A 828 -12.62 -6.90 12.96
CA THR A 828 -11.69 -5.77 13.10
C THR A 828 -10.71 -5.93 14.26
N THR A 829 -10.97 -6.86 15.18
CA THR A 829 -10.12 -7.16 16.35
C THR A 829 -9.28 -8.42 16.15
N LEU A 830 -9.52 -9.17 15.07
CA LEU A 830 -8.69 -10.32 14.72
C LEU A 830 -7.36 -9.88 14.10
N SER A 831 -6.29 -10.57 14.46
CA SER A 831 -5.01 -10.44 13.75
C SER A 831 -5.10 -11.01 12.34
N GLY A 832 -4.14 -10.66 11.45
CA GLY A 832 -4.08 -11.21 10.09
C GLY A 832 -4.00 -12.72 10.06
N GLY A 833 -3.17 -13.31 10.92
CA GLY A 833 -3.03 -14.76 11.05
C GLY A 833 -4.29 -15.45 11.61
N GLU A 834 -5.01 -14.83 12.56
CA GLU A 834 -6.29 -15.36 13.04
C GLU A 834 -7.35 -15.33 11.94
N ALA A 835 -7.45 -14.22 11.17
CA ALA A 835 -8.37 -14.11 10.04
C ALA A 835 -8.09 -15.19 8.99
N GLN A 836 -6.83 -15.44 8.68
CA GLN A 836 -6.39 -16.48 7.74
C GLN A 836 -6.78 -17.88 8.22
N ARG A 837 -6.58 -18.19 9.51
CA ARG A 837 -6.96 -19.47 10.12
C ARG A 837 -8.47 -19.66 10.15
N VAL A 838 -9.28 -18.61 10.34
CA VAL A 838 -10.75 -18.68 10.22
C VAL A 838 -11.17 -19.06 8.79
N LYS A 839 -10.49 -18.51 7.77
CA LYS A 839 -10.70 -18.90 6.35
C LYS A 839 -10.38 -20.38 6.15
N LEU A 840 -9.23 -20.83 6.67
CA LEU A 840 -8.79 -22.21 6.58
C LEU A 840 -9.79 -23.16 7.27
N ALA A 841 -10.23 -22.85 8.50
CA ALA A 841 -11.25 -23.62 9.23
C ALA A 841 -12.55 -23.76 8.43
N THR A 842 -12.95 -22.71 7.70
CA THR A 842 -14.15 -22.74 6.87
C THR A 842 -14.04 -23.76 5.74
N GLU A 843 -12.88 -23.84 5.11
CA GLU A 843 -12.63 -24.79 3.99
C GLU A 843 -12.50 -26.23 4.51
N LEU A 844 -11.87 -26.45 5.65
CA LEU A 844 -11.78 -27.76 6.30
C LEU A 844 -13.16 -28.33 6.66
N ALA A 845 -14.10 -27.46 7.05
CA ALA A 845 -15.47 -27.88 7.35
C ALA A 845 -16.25 -28.36 6.12
N ARG A 846 -15.77 -28.08 4.90
CA ARG A 846 -16.41 -28.45 3.62
C ARG A 846 -15.96 -29.84 3.16
N THR A 847 -16.77 -30.46 2.31
CA THR A 847 -16.38 -31.74 1.66
C THR A 847 -15.38 -31.45 0.55
N SER A 848 -14.22 -32.08 0.61
CA SER A 848 -13.18 -31.96 -0.41
C SER A 848 -13.53 -32.77 -1.68
N THR A 849 -13.19 -32.20 -2.85
CA THR A 849 -13.29 -32.89 -4.16
C THR A 849 -12.01 -33.60 -4.54
N GLY A 850 -10.89 -33.34 -3.85
CA GLY A 850 -9.56 -33.85 -4.19
C GLY A 850 -8.94 -33.22 -5.45
N LYS A 851 -9.52 -32.12 -5.97
CA LYS A 851 -9.04 -31.39 -7.16
C LYS A 851 -8.93 -29.88 -6.91
N THR A 852 -8.97 -29.46 -5.65
CA THR A 852 -8.88 -28.05 -5.28
C THR A 852 -7.42 -27.67 -5.07
N ILE A 853 -7.01 -26.49 -5.55
CA ILE A 853 -5.75 -25.87 -5.18
C ILE A 853 -5.99 -24.82 -4.11
N TYR A 854 -5.28 -24.94 -3.00
CA TYR A 854 -5.24 -23.97 -1.90
C TYR A 854 -3.97 -23.14 -2.03
N ILE A 855 -4.10 -21.82 -2.07
CA ILE A 855 -2.97 -20.89 -2.10
C ILE A 855 -2.96 -20.14 -0.77
N LEU A 856 -1.85 -20.25 -0.02
CA LEU A 856 -1.66 -19.61 1.27
C LEU A 856 -0.46 -18.68 1.22
N ASP A 857 -0.64 -17.47 1.74
CA ASP A 857 0.42 -16.46 1.82
C ASP A 857 0.88 -16.29 3.27
N GLU A 858 2.09 -16.74 3.58
CA GLU A 858 2.76 -16.70 4.90
C GLU A 858 1.83 -17.14 6.06
N PRO A 859 1.28 -18.38 6.04
CA PRO A 859 0.29 -18.80 7.02
C PRO A 859 0.86 -19.00 8.44
N THR A 860 2.18 -19.00 8.62
CA THR A 860 2.82 -19.11 9.94
C THR A 860 3.03 -17.77 10.65
N THR A 861 2.63 -16.68 10.01
CA THR A 861 2.72 -15.33 10.56
C THR A 861 2.08 -15.23 11.95
N GLY A 862 2.85 -14.81 12.96
CA GLY A 862 2.39 -14.64 14.35
C GLY A 862 2.08 -15.95 15.07
N LEU A 863 2.62 -17.06 14.61
CA LEU A 863 2.39 -18.37 15.23
C LEU A 863 3.60 -18.84 16.07
N HIS A 864 3.29 -19.30 17.25
CA HIS A 864 4.25 -20.07 18.07
C HIS A 864 4.52 -21.45 17.42
N ALA A 865 5.70 -22.03 17.65
CA ALA A 865 6.10 -23.32 17.08
C ALA A 865 5.07 -24.46 17.29
N ALA A 866 4.38 -24.47 18.44
CA ALA A 866 3.29 -25.42 18.69
C ALA A 866 2.06 -25.21 17.79
N ASP A 867 1.75 -23.96 17.46
CA ASP A 867 0.65 -23.62 16.55
C ASP A 867 1.05 -23.90 15.10
N VAL A 868 2.33 -23.68 14.74
CA VAL A 868 2.91 -24.07 13.43
C VAL A 868 2.80 -25.58 13.24
N HIS A 869 3.09 -26.35 14.26
CA HIS A 869 3.00 -27.82 14.23
C HIS A 869 1.55 -28.27 13.86
N LYS A 870 0.55 -27.72 14.56
CA LYS A 870 -0.88 -27.99 14.26
C LYS A 870 -1.26 -27.56 12.84
N LEU A 871 -0.78 -26.39 12.40
CA LEU A 871 -1.04 -25.91 11.04
C LEU A 871 -0.48 -26.88 10.00
N ILE A 872 0.73 -27.38 10.17
CA ILE A 872 1.35 -28.36 9.27
C ILE A 872 0.50 -29.63 9.20
N GLU A 873 0.02 -30.15 10.33
CA GLU A 873 -0.88 -31.32 10.36
C GLU A 873 -2.14 -31.06 9.51
N VAL A 874 -2.73 -29.86 9.62
CA VAL A 874 -3.90 -29.47 8.83
C VAL A 874 -3.57 -29.40 7.32
N LEU A 875 -2.44 -28.79 6.95
CA LEU A 875 -2.02 -28.69 5.54
C LEU A 875 -1.76 -30.09 4.96
N GLN A 876 -1.13 -31.00 5.73
CA GLN A 876 -0.92 -32.38 5.32
C GLN A 876 -2.24 -33.14 5.11
N GLN A 877 -3.24 -32.95 6.00
CA GLN A 877 -4.58 -33.54 5.83
C GLN A 877 -5.27 -33.06 4.54
N LEU A 878 -5.11 -31.79 4.16
CA LEU A 878 -5.66 -31.28 2.89
C LEU A 878 -5.01 -31.97 1.68
N VAL A 879 -3.70 -32.19 1.72
CA VAL A 879 -2.97 -32.88 0.66
C VAL A 879 -3.35 -34.36 0.61
N ASP A 880 -3.46 -35.03 1.78
CA ASP A 880 -3.88 -36.44 1.87
C ASP A 880 -5.30 -36.68 1.33
N ALA A 881 -6.16 -35.64 1.38
CA ALA A 881 -7.47 -35.63 0.74
C ALA A 881 -7.41 -35.46 -0.81
N GLY A 882 -6.20 -35.48 -1.42
CA GLY A 882 -5.97 -35.37 -2.85
C GLY A 882 -5.82 -33.97 -3.41
N ASN A 883 -5.93 -32.93 -2.58
CA ASN A 883 -5.80 -31.53 -3.01
C ASN A 883 -4.35 -31.11 -3.21
N THR A 884 -4.15 -29.98 -3.87
CA THR A 884 -2.85 -29.32 -3.99
C THR A 884 -2.79 -28.17 -3.02
N VAL A 885 -1.71 -28.04 -2.28
CA VAL A 885 -1.47 -26.92 -1.36
C VAL A 885 -0.21 -26.19 -1.77
N LEU A 886 -0.34 -24.93 -2.14
CA LEU A 886 0.76 -24.04 -2.52
C LEU A 886 0.91 -22.97 -1.45
N VAL A 887 2.09 -22.88 -0.85
CA VAL A 887 2.34 -21.98 0.28
C VAL A 887 3.51 -21.07 -0.04
N ILE A 888 3.34 -19.75 0.12
CA ILE A 888 4.48 -18.82 0.18
C ILE A 888 4.97 -18.82 1.63
N GLU A 889 6.23 -19.20 1.88
CA GLU A 889 6.73 -19.35 3.23
C GLU A 889 8.22 -19.01 3.40
N HIS A 890 8.54 -18.59 4.64
CA HIS A 890 9.90 -18.35 5.12
C HIS A 890 10.26 -19.23 6.31
N ASN A 891 9.26 -19.82 6.97
CA ASN A 891 9.44 -20.67 8.14
C ASN A 891 10.05 -22.02 7.72
N LEU A 892 11.27 -22.32 8.19
CA LEU A 892 12.01 -23.52 7.81
C LEU A 892 11.33 -24.81 8.29
N ASP A 893 10.54 -24.75 9.37
CA ASP A 893 9.76 -25.89 9.84
C ASP A 893 8.67 -26.33 8.86
N VAL A 894 8.02 -25.37 8.20
CA VAL A 894 7.06 -25.67 7.12
C VAL A 894 7.81 -26.13 5.86
N ILE A 895 8.87 -25.42 5.48
CA ILE A 895 9.63 -25.69 4.27
C ILE A 895 10.22 -27.11 4.29
N LYS A 896 10.77 -27.56 5.43
CA LYS A 896 11.32 -28.93 5.58
C LYS A 896 10.26 -30.04 5.46
N THR A 897 8.97 -29.70 5.67
CA THR A 897 7.86 -30.66 5.57
C THR A 897 7.21 -30.69 4.19
N ALA A 898 7.60 -29.79 3.28
CA ALA A 898 7.07 -29.72 1.92
C ALA A 898 7.48 -30.92 1.06
N ASP A 899 6.66 -31.29 0.09
CA ASP A 899 6.99 -32.32 -0.92
C ASP A 899 7.83 -31.69 -2.04
N HIS A 900 7.61 -30.42 -2.35
CA HIS A 900 8.29 -29.71 -3.42
C HIS A 900 8.56 -28.26 -3.01
N ILE A 901 9.70 -27.70 -3.42
CA ILE A 901 10.10 -26.31 -3.19
C ILE A 901 10.36 -25.63 -4.52
N ILE A 902 9.97 -24.38 -4.64
CA ILE A 902 10.34 -23.46 -5.71
C ILE A 902 11.00 -22.25 -5.05
N ASP A 903 12.32 -22.15 -5.19
CA ASP A 903 13.11 -21.08 -4.55
C ASP A 903 13.41 -19.98 -5.55
N LEU A 904 12.97 -18.74 -5.22
CA LEU A 904 13.12 -17.53 -6.03
C LEU A 904 14.23 -16.64 -5.47
N GLY A 905 15.04 -16.08 -6.37
CA GLY A 905 16.15 -15.22 -5.99
C GLY A 905 16.97 -14.77 -7.19
N PRO A 906 18.31 -14.64 -7.01
CA PRO A 906 19.06 -14.79 -5.74
C PRO A 906 18.84 -13.63 -4.76
N GLU A 907 18.53 -12.42 -5.25
CA GLU A 907 18.34 -11.21 -4.46
C GLU A 907 16.89 -10.70 -4.52
N GLY A 908 16.61 -9.58 -3.84
CA GLY A 908 15.34 -8.87 -3.96
C GLY A 908 15.35 -7.80 -5.06
N GLY A 909 14.17 -7.36 -5.51
CA GLY A 909 14.02 -6.31 -6.52
C GLY A 909 14.58 -6.70 -7.89
N ASP A 910 15.33 -5.81 -8.53
CA ASP A 910 15.87 -6.03 -9.89
C ASP A 910 16.91 -7.14 -9.94
N GLY A 911 17.61 -7.43 -8.85
CA GLY A 911 18.54 -8.55 -8.71
C GLY A 911 17.87 -9.92 -8.49
N GLY A 912 16.55 -9.94 -8.32
CA GLY A 912 15.73 -11.14 -8.15
C GLY A 912 14.96 -11.54 -9.39
N GLY A 913 13.89 -12.29 -9.19
CA GLY A 913 12.96 -12.67 -10.25
C GLY A 913 13.37 -13.87 -11.06
N TYR A 914 14.28 -14.71 -10.58
CA TYR A 914 14.69 -15.98 -11.17
C TYR A 914 14.31 -17.15 -10.28
N VAL A 915 14.12 -18.35 -10.86
CA VAL A 915 14.10 -19.61 -10.12
C VAL A 915 15.54 -20.04 -9.86
N VAL A 916 15.95 -20.06 -8.61
CA VAL A 916 17.31 -20.47 -8.21
C VAL A 916 17.39 -21.97 -8.05
N ALA A 917 16.35 -22.57 -7.48
CA ALA A 917 16.25 -24.01 -7.26
C ALA A 917 14.80 -24.46 -7.32
N SER A 918 14.55 -25.70 -7.77
CA SER A 918 13.25 -26.35 -7.76
C SER A 918 13.44 -27.84 -7.57
N GLY A 919 12.74 -28.45 -6.61
CA GLY A 919 12.86 -29.87 -6.29
C GLY A 919 12.41 -30.19 -4.87
N THR A 920 12.81 -31.34 -4.35
CA THR A 920 12.57 -31.71 -2.96
C THR A 920 13.40 -30.84 -2.00
N PRO A 921 13.04 -30.74 -0.73
CA PRO A 921 13.84 -30.02 0.27
C PRO A 921 15.31 -30.45 0.28
N GLU A 922 15.55 -31.73 0.14
CA GLU A 922 16.90 -32.35 0.12
C GLU A 922 17.70 -31.91 -1.12
N GLU A 923 17.05 -31.82 -2.29
CA GLU A 923 17.70 -31.35 -3.54
C GLU A 923 18.02 -29.86 -3.45
N VAL A 924 17.07 -29.04 -3.00
CA VAL A 924 17.26 -27.58 -2.84
C VAL A 924 18.36 -27.26 -1.83
N ALA A 925 18.47 -28.05 -0.76
CA ALA A 925 19.55 -27.90 0.24
C ALA A 925 20.97 -28.10 -0.33
N GLN A 926 21.10 -28.75 -1.50
CA GLN A 926 22.39 -28.98 -2.15
C GLN A 926 22.78 -27.88 -3.15
N VAL A 927 21.85 -26.96 -3.47
CA VAL A 927 22.11 -25.88 -4.42
C VAL A 927 22.82 -24.72 -3.72
N GLU A 928 24.09 -24.49 -4.05
CA GLU A 928 24.92 -23.43 -3.41
C GLU A 928 24.34 -22.02 -3.59
N GLY A 929 23.64 -21.75 -4.70
CA GLY A 929 23.03 -20.44 -4.98
C GLY A 929 21.74 -20.18 -4.21
N SER A 930 21.16 -21.18 -3.54
CA SER A 930 19.93 -21.05 -2.76
C SER A 930 20.22 -20.68 -1.32
N TYR A 931 19.86 -19.46 -0.93
CA TYR A 931 19.94 -19.06 0.49
C TYR A 931 19.00 -19.92 1.34
N THR A 932 17.78 -20.17 0.89
CA THR A 932 16.84 -21.07 1.58
C THR A 932 17.48 -22.46 1.78
N GLY A 933 18.11 -22.99 0.75
CA GLY A 933 18.81 -24.29 0.82
C GLY A 933 19.94 -24.31 1.85
N GLN A 934 20.72 -23.24 1.94
CA GLN A 934 21.82 -23.15 2.91
C GLN A 934 21.33 -23.23 4.38
N TYR A 935 20.25 -22.49 4.71
CA TYR A 935 19.66 -22.54 6.06
C TYR A 935 18.93 -23.87 6.31
N LEU A 936 18.30 -24.45 5.28
CA LEU A 936 17.52 -25.68 5.40
C LEU A 936 18.39 -26.90 5.76
N LYS A 937 19.68 -26.94 5.38
CA LYS A 937 20.64 -28.00 5.73
C LYS A 937 20.69 -28.35 7.23
N GLN A 938 20.43 -27.38 8.08
CA GLN A 938 20.48 -27.57 9.55
C GLN A 938 19.19 -28.21 10.09
N TYR A 939 18.11 -28.22 9.29
CA TYR A 939 16.79 -28.69 9.70
C TYR A 939 16.43 -30.06 9.09
N LEU A 940 17.13 -30.50 8.07
CA LEU A 940 17.02 -31.82 7.44
C LEU A 940 17.96 -32.83 8.11
#